data_222a1ee0bd45c022605537cd27009f7b
#
_entry.id   222a1ee0bd45c022605537cd27009f7b
#
_cell.length_a   1.000
_cell.length_b   1.000
_cell.length_c   1.000
_cell.angle_alpha   90.00
_cell.angle_beta   90.00
_cell.angle_gamma   90.00
#
_symmetry.space_group_name_H-M   'P 1'
#
loop_
_entity.id
_entity.type
_entity.pdbx_description
1 polymer ?
#
loop_
_entity_poly.entity_id
_entity_poly.type
_entity_poly.pdbx_seq_one_letter_code
_entity_poly.pdbx_strand_id
1 'polypeptide(L)'
;MDSLGFVAHTPPDDDPKKWQSMTAHTSNVADLAARFASAFGAEELAKWAAWLHDVGKYSDDFQQYLRQCDAAKRGGGRPPRPGSAEHKVAGTRLALELLPAGLREMVAACVLGHHGGLNALGPKMLEAIAATQDKAPVQEKAMTQARADFPSLNGARPTQPPEVAGKSVWEREMFVRFLFSCLVDADGLDTERHSSPDRAALRQTRTLADVGPEWLEKLMTSQEALQAEADPTRVNEVRQEVYEACQTAAKSPPGLFSLTVPTGGGKTRSSLAFALEHALAWGCSRIIYALPYTSIIDQTAAEFRKVLGEDAVLEHHSAMEDRTGRRERAADAAEEAAMQAEDARDQQRKLDAENWNAPLIVTTTVQLFESLFSNRTGRCRKVHHIAGSVIILDEVQTLPAHLLFPLLDGLKTLIAHYGVTVVLCTATQPAIAGDTPFLDAKKGLGEPTAIIPASQRQSHFYDLKRVTYRVETEPWDWKRVAQEINGQTASCLAILNTKNDALALLRALDDPEARHLSTLLCGEHRRHVLADAKAALKAERCGKGPAIRLITTQVIEAGCDIDFPRVLRARGPLDRIIQAAGRCNREGKLGALGDVLIFNPSEGKAPPGDYLTAVQEAWMMIKGGEVNFDDPDLATEFFARFYAALGPKGLDNPQAVIVDGIKSKEPVQDSRKALDYPLVAQKMRLIDDDTSPVLVPYHRGRFARAKHSQEDYEALVARIEAQQGEGKGLGRGLWREIQSLTVAVRTQSLARLSVRPSYDPEAAESLYIWGGVYDAIIGIGDSVDWDSSDLFA
;
A
#
# COMPACT_ATOMS: atom_id res chain seq x y z
N MET A 1 34.29 20.25 -35.16
CA MET A 1 33.72 20.47 -33.82
C MET A 1 32.48 21.29 -34.01
N ASP A 2 31.40 20.85 -33.33
CA ASP A 2 30.23 21.63 -32.94
C ASP A 2 29.03 21.73 -33.87
N SER A 3 28.58 20.60 -34.42
CA SER A 3 27.21 20.53 -34.98
C SER A 3 26.16 19.98 -33.98
N LEU A 4 26.56 19.64 -32.77
CA LEU A 4 25.67 18.95 -31.82
C LEU A 4 24.91 19.88 -30.85
N GLY A 5 25.28 21.17 -30.72
CA GLY A 5 24.68 22.08 -29.74
C GLY A 5 24.83 21.55 -28.29
N PHE A 6 23.91 21.97 -27.38
CA PHE A 6 23.87 21.46 -26.01
C PHE A 6 23.17 20.11 -25.93
N VAL A 7 23.73 19.18 -25.16
CA VAL A 7 23.26 17.80 -25.04
C VAL A 7 22.74 17.51 -23.62
N ALA A 8 21.67 16.73 -23.55
CA ALA A 8 21.02 16.34 -22.30
C ALA A 8 21.52 15.00 -21.76
N HIS A 9 21.73 14.01 -22.67
CA HIS A 9 22.14 12.65 -22.34
C HIS A 9 23.18 12.10 -23.31
N THR A 10 24.03 11.21 -22.78
CA THR A 10 25.03 10.45 -23.58
C THR A 10 24.33 9.45 -24.48
N PRO A 11 24.97 9.00 -25.58
CA PRO A 11 24.44 7.94 -26.42
C PRO A 11 24.17 6.65 -25.65
N PRO A 12 23.10 5.91 -25.95
CA PRO A 12 22.81 4.62 -25.33
C PRO A 12 23.85 3.55 -25.69
N ASP A 13 24.41 3.64 -26.88
CA ASP A 13 25.41 2.75 -27.44
C ASP A 13 26.65 3.55 -27.93
N ASP A 14 27.56 2.90 -28.67
CA ASP A 14 28.78 3.53 -29.17
C ASP A 14 28.60 4.47 -30.38
N ASP A 15 27.36 4.69 -30.86
CA ASP A 15 27.09 5.61 -31.95
C ASP A 15 27.10 7.07 -31.49
N PRO A 16 28.13 7.87 -31.92
CA PRO A 16 28.24 9.27 -31.50
C PRO A 16 27.15 10.18 -32.08
N LYS A 17 26.32 9.68 -32.99
CA LYS A 17 25.20 10.45 -33.56
C LYS A 17 23.96 10.39 -32.69
N LYS A 18 23.94 9.51 -31.68
CA LYS A 18 22.81 9.28 -30.81
C LYS A 18 22.84 10.09 -29.48
N TRP A 19 23.53 11.22 -29.44
CA TRP A 19 23.38 12.17 -28.35
C TRP A 19 21.98 12.77 -28.37
N GLN A 20 21.35 12.88 -27.21
CA GLN A 20 20.10 13.61 -27.10
C GLN A 20 20.37 15.09 -26.91
N SER A 21 19.81 15.96 -27.78
CA SER A 21 19.93 17.40 -27.62
C SER A 21 19.08 17.91 -26.44
N MET A 22 19.51 19.00 -25.82
CA MET A 22 18.72 19.68 -24.77
C MET A 22 17.33 20.06 -25.25
N THR A 23 17.23 20.61 -26.45
CA THR A 23 15.95 21.04 -27.04
C THR A 23 14.98 19.87 -27.22
N ALA A 24 15.46 18.71 -27.73
CA ALA A 24 14.62 17.53 -27.91
C ALA A 24 14.15 16.98 -26.56
N HIS A 25 15.06 16.79 -25.58
CA HIS A 25 14.73 16.34 -24.24
C HIS A 25 13.69 17.25 -23.56
N THR A 26 14.00 18.54 -23.50
CA THR A 26 13.13 19.53 -22.84
C THR A 26 11.73 19.58 -23.47
N SER A 27 11.64 19.52 -24.82
CA SER A 27 10.34 19.50 -25.52
C SER A 27 9.55 18.21 -25.22
N ASN A 28 10.21 17.05 -25.29
CA ASN A 28 9.56 15.77 -25.02
C ASN A 28 9.03 15.69 -23.58
N VAL A 29 9.86 16.13 -22.61
CA VAL A 29 9.45 16.16 -21.18
C VAL A 29 8.29 17.10 -20.99
N ALA A 30 8.29 18.28 -21.62
CA ALA A 30 7.21 19.25 -21.52
C ALA A 30 5.88 18.72 -22.09
N ASP A 31 5.94 18.03 -23.24
CA ASP A 31 4.75 17.43 -23.85
C ASP A 31 4.18 16.27 -23.01
N LEU A 32 5.06 15.44 -22.46
CA LEU A 32 4.65 14.39 -21.54
C LEU A 32 4.04 14.95 -20.25
N ALA A 33 4.72 15.88 -19.59
CA ALA A 33 4.26 16.50 -18.34
C ALA A 33 2.93 17.22 -18.52
N ALA A 34 2.76 17.96 -19.63
CA ALA A 34 1.49 18.63 -19.95
C ALA A 34 0.36 17.61 -20.16
N ARG A 35 0.61 16.52 -20.87
CA ARG A 35 -0.36 15.46 -21.08
C ARG A 35 -0.77 14.79 -19.77
N PHE A 36 0.16 14.58 -18.85
CA PHE A 36 -0.18 14.06 -17.51
C PHE A 36 -1.00 15.06 -16.70
N ALA A 37 -0.64 16.33 -16.78
CA ALA A 37 -1.33 17.40 -16.05
C ALA A 37 -2.71 17.77 -16.62
N SER A 38 -3.04 17.34 -17.85
CA SER A 38 -4.34 17.61 -18.48
C SER A 38 -5.51 16.99 -17.70
N ALA A 39 -5.25 15.89 -16.99
CA ALA A 39 -6.27 15.24 -16.15
C ALA A 39 -6.80 16.14 -15.02
N PHE A 40 -6.10 17.25 -14.70
CA PHE A 40 -6.47 18.19 -13.64
C PHE A 40 -6.23 19.66 -14.05
N GLY A 41 -6.13 19.97 -15.35
CA GLY A 41 -6.13 21.34 -15.87
C GLY A 41 -4.88 22.16 -15.52
N ALA A 42 -3.69 21.56 -15.48
CA ALA A 42 -2.44 22.22 -15.10
C ALA A 42 -1.33 22.12 -16.17
N GLU A 43 -1.70 21.93 -17.44
CA GLU A 43 -0.79 21.68 -18.56
C GLU A 43 0.27 22.76 -18.72
N GLU A 44 -0.15 24.01 -18.61
CA GLU A 44 0.76 25.15 -18.80
C GLU A 44 1.85 25.18 -17.73
N LEU A 45 1.47 24.98 -16.46
CA LEU A 45 2.44 24.99 -15.36
C LEU A 45 3.35 23.77 -15.39
N ALA A 46 2.85 22.62 -15.84
CA ALA A 46 3.67 21.42 -16.04
C ALA A 46 4.71 21.63 -17.16
N LYS A 47 4.36 22.31 -18.24
CA LYS A 47 5.33 22.72 -19.27
C LYS A 47 6.42 23.63 -18.70
N TRP A 48 6.05 24.62 -17.91
CA TRP A 48 7.02 25.51 -17.27
C TRP A 48 7.96 24.72 -16.34
N ALA A 49 7.47 23.81 -15.54
CA ALA A 49 8.31 22.97 -14.69
C ALA A 49 9.29 22.12 -15.54
N ALA A 50 8.81 21.56 -16.65
CA ALA A 50 9.62 20.76 -17.57
C ALA A 50 10.65 21.61 -18.34
N TRP A 51 10.31 22.82 -18.78
CA TRP A 51 11.27 23.69 -19.47
C TRP A 51 12.42 24.14 -18.57
N LEU A 52 12.17 24.19 -17.27
CA LEU A 52 13.12 24.73 -16.28
C LEU A 52 13.96 23.66 -15.58
N HIS A 53 13.55 22.37 -15.58
CA HIS A 53 14.16 21.37 -14.70
C HIS A 53 15.66 21.17 -14.95
N ASP A 54 16.10 21.21 -16.18
CA ASP A 54 17.45 20.89 -16.64
C ASP A 54 18.25 22.10 -17.18
N VAL A 55 17.82 23.33 -16.92
CA VAL A 55 18.50 24.57 -17.36
C VAL A 55 20.00 24.56 -16.98
N GLY A 56 20.36 24.01 -15.84
CA GLY A 56 21.78 23.94 -15.45
C GLY A 56 22.65 23.02 -16.31
N LYS A 57 22.06 22.13 -17.10
CA LYS A 57 22.79 21.30 -18.07
C LYS A 57 23.40 22.14 -19.20
N TYR A 58 22.95 23.39 -19.41
CA TYR A 58 23.56 24.33 -20.35
C TYR A 58 24.92 24.90 -19.88
N SER A 59 25.38 24.57 -18.66
CA SER A 59 26.71 24.98 -18.19
C SER A 59 27.82 24.19 -18.89
N ASP A 60 28.96 24.88 -19.12
CA ASP A 60 30.14 24.24 -19.71
C ASP A 60 30.62 23.06 -18.85
N ASP A 61 30.56 23.18 -17.54
CA ASP A 61 30.96 22.15 -16.60
C ASP A 61 30.12 20.89 -16.80
N PHE A 62 28.81 21.03 -16.98
CA PHE A 62 27.92 19.86 -17.19
C PHE A 62 28.12 19.24 -18.57
N GLN A 63 28.29 20.07 -19.60
CA GLN A 63 28.60 19.59 -20.95
C GLN A 63 29.93 18.84 -20.99
N GLN A 64 30.94 19.31 -20.26
CA GLN A 64 32.23 18.61 -20.12
C GLN A 64 32.07 17.29 -19.33
N TYR A 65 31.28 17.30 -18.26
CA TYR A 65 30.97 16.11 -17.48
C TYR A 65 30.36 15.01 -18.35
N LEU A 66 29.36 15.31 -19.17
CA LEU A 66 28.76 14.34 -20.08
C LEU A 66 29.77 13.77 -21.08
N ARG A 67 30.63 14.62 -21.66
CA ARG A 67 31.69 14.17 -22.58
C ARG A 67 32.70 13.24 -21.87
N GLN A 68 33.04 13.52 -20.62
CA GLN A 68 33.92 12.65 -19.81
C GLN A 68 33.25 11.31 -19.48
N CYS A 69 31.94 11.31 -19.19
CA CYS A 69 31.18 10.08 -18.99
C CYS A 69 31.17 9.21 -20.24
N ASP A 70 30.91 9.80 -21.41
CA ASP A 70 30.92 9.09 -22.70
C ASP A 70 32.32 8.55 -23.04
N ALA A 71 33.36 9.36 -22.88
CA ALA A 71 34.74 8.94 -23.09
C ALA A 71 35.15 7.78 -22.17
N ALA A 72 34.77 7.82 -20.91
CA ALA A 72 35.05 6.74 -19.97
C ALA A 72 34.31 5.44 -20.35
N LYS A 73 33.04 5.55 -20.82
CA LYS A 73 32.25 4.43 -21.30
C LYS A 73 32.91 3.74 -22.50
N ARG A 74 33.41 4.51 -23.45
CA ARG A 74 34.06 4.00 -24.67
C ARG A 74 35.50 3.53 -24.49
N GLY A 75 36.24 4.24 -23.63
CA GLY A 75 37.68 3.98 -23.44
C GLY A 75 38.01 3.08 -22.25
N GLY A 76 37.03 2.54 -21.51
CA GLY A 76 37.25 1.72 -20.31
C GLY A 76 37.83 2.50 -19.12
N GLY A 77 37.82 3.83 -19.16
CA GLY A 77 38.24 4.69 -18.07
C GLY A 77 37.24 4.76 -16.91
N ARG A 78 37.66 5.35 -15.79
CA ARG A 78 36.77 5.58 -14.64
C ARG A 78 35.90 6.81 -14.92
N PRO A 79 34.57 6.69 -14.89
CA PRO A 79 33.69 7.86 -15.09
C PRO A 79 33.86 8.85 -13.93
N PRO A 80 33.54 10.16 -14.16
CA PRO A 80 33.46 11.15 -13.08
C PRO A 80 32.46 10.71 -12.01
N ARG A 81 32.64 11.24 -10.79
CA ARG A 81 31.69 10.92 -9.70
C ARG A 81 30.28 11.41 -10.07
N PRO A 82 29.24 10.58 -9.89
CA PRO A 82 27.85 11.02 -10.08
C PRO A 82 27.57 12.26 -9.22
N GLY A 83 26.89 13.26 -9.82
CA GLY A 83 26.52 14.50 -9.12
C GLY A 83 27.67 15.52 -8.95
N SER A 84 28.85 15.30 -9.54
CA SER A 84 29.97 16.27 -9.49
C SER A 84 29.66 17.56 -10.26
N ALA A 85 28.76 17.55 -11.23
CA ALA A 85 28.25 18.73 -11.95
C ALA A 85 26.83 19.05 -11.48
N GLU A 86 26.71 20.14 -10.72
CA GLU A 86 25.41 20.63 -10.23
C GLU A 86 24.63 21.30 -11.37
N HIS A 87 23.33 21.01 -11.53
CA HIS A 87 22.52 21.53 -12.63
C HIS A 87 21.09 21.97 -12.24
N LYS A 88 20.66 21.73 -10.99
CA LYS A 88 19.28 21.98 -10.54
C LYS A 88 19.02 23.45 -10.19
N VAL A 89 20.02 24.13 -9.61
CA VAL A 89 19.83 25.46 -9.03
C VAL A 89 19.62 26.52 -10.11
N ALA A 90 20.24 26.42 -11.29
CA ALA A 90 20.04 27.37 -12.38
C ALA A 90 18.57 27.44 -12.81
N GLY A 91 17.92 26.29 -13.02
CA GLY A 91 16.50 26.24 -13.36
C GLY A 91 15.60 26.73 -12.21
N THR A 92 15.96 26.41 -10.96
CA THR A 92 15.25 26.92 -9.78
C THR A 92 15.31 28.46 -9.70
N ARG A 93 16.49 29.05 -9.92
CA ARG A 93 16.67 30.52 -9.96
C ARG A 93 15.85 31.12 -11.09
N LEU A 94 15.88 30.51 -12.26
CA LEU A 94 15.13 30.99 -13.41
C LEU A 94 13.61 30.92 -13.18
N ALA A 95 13.11 29.91 -12.48
CA ALA A 95 11.71 29.83 -12.05
C ALA A 95 11.32 30.99 -11.14
N LEU A 96 12.16 31.29 -10.14
CA LEU A 96 11.93 32.41 -9.20
C LEU A 96 11.97 33.78 -9.88
N GLU A 97 12.74 33.93 -10.97
CA GLU A 97 12.86 35.15 -11.75
C GLU A 97 11.67 35.33 -12.71
N LEU A 98 11.29 34.31 -13.44
CA LEU A 98 10.33 34.38 -14.55
C LEU A 98 8.88 34.31 -14.12
N LEU A 99 8.56 33.56 -13.09
CA LEU A 99 7.19 33.26 -12.70
C LEU A 99 6.69 34.21 -11.60
N PRO A 100 5.39 34.54 -11.58
CA PRO A 100 4.83 35.42 -10.54
C PRO A 100 4.82 34.70 -9.17
N ALA A 101 4.72 35.52 -8.11
CA ALA A 101 4.61 35.01 -6.73
C ALA A 101 3.47 34.00 -6.58
N GLY A 102 3.70 32.97 -5.79
CA GLY A 102 2.78 31.86 -5.61
C GLY A 102 2.94 30.73 -6.65
N LEU A 103 3.26 31.02 -7.90
CA LEU A 103 3.58 30.01 -8.91
C LEU A 103 5.08 29.64 -8.90
N ARG A 104 5.93 30.66 -8.77
CA ARG A 104 7.38 30.49 -8.84
C ARG A 104 7.91 29.54 -7.76
N GLU A 105 7.36 29.61 -6.52
CA GLU A 105 7.78 28.76 -5.42
C GLU A 105 7.39 27.31 -5.67
N MET A 106 6.20 27.04 -6.23
CA MET A 106 5.72 25.70 -6.56
C MET A 106 6.58 25.04 -7.66
N VAL A 107 6.84 25.78 -8.74
CA VAL A 107 7.69 25.28 -9.84
C VAL A 107 9.13 25.11 -9.38
N ALA A 108 9.67 26.10 -8.65
CA ALA A 108 11.03 26.04 -8.14
C ALA A 108 11.27 24.81 -7.23
N ALA A 109 10.29 24.44 -6.39
CA ALA A 109 10.38 23.24 -5.58
C ALA A 109 10.44 21.95 -6.43
N CYS A 110 9.60 21.86 -7.47
CA CYS A 110 9.60 20.72 -8.38
C CYS A 110 10.95 20.61 -9.12
N VAL A 111 11.45 21.73 -9.64
CA VAL A 111 12.72 21.81 -10.36
C VAL A 111 13.91 21.45 -9.46
N LEU A 112 13.97 22.01 -8.23
CA LEU A 112 15.05 21.68 -7.29
C LEU A 112 15.04 20.20 -6.87
N GLY A 113 13.84 19.64 -6.74
CA GLY A 113 13.61 18.29 -6.22
C GLY A 113 13.70 17.16 -7.24
N HIS A 114 13.72 17.42 -8.56
CA HIS A 114 13.45 16.38 -9.58
C HIS A 114 14.37 15.14 -9.53
N HIS A 115 15.60 15.25 -9.04
CA HIS A 115 16.46 14.11 -8.78
C HIS A 115 16.47 13.64 -7.32
N GLY A 116 16.42 14.59 -6.36
CA GLY A 116 16.61 14.30 -4.93
C GLY A 116 15.31 14.12 -4.13
N GLY A 117 14.17 14.42 -4.74
CA GLY A 117 12.86 14.44 -4.11
C GLY A 117 12.44 15.85 -3.67
N LEU A 118 11.14 16.01 -3.39
CA LEU A 118 10.58 17.28 -2.93
C LEU A 118 11.20 17.69 -1.58
N ASN A 119 11.72 18.90 -1.53
CA ASN A 119 12.26 19.54 -0.32
C ASN A 119 11.21 20.46 0.32
N ALA A 120 11.50 20.96 1.53
CA ALA A 120 10.66 21.97 2.15
C ALA A 120 10.67 23.27 1.33
N LEU A 121 9.48 23.87 1.15
CA LEU A 121 9.36 25.20 0.55
C LEU A 121 9.79 26.30 1.54
N GLY A 122 10.17 27.46 0.99
CA GLY A 122 10.54 28.63 1.80
C GLY A 122 12.00 28.64 2.26
N PRO A 123 12.32 28.84 3.55
CA PRO A 123 13.69 29.08 4.01
C PRO A 123 14.70 28.03 3.56
N LYS A 124 14.39 26.74 3.68
CA LYS A 124 15.29 25.64 3.28
C LYS A 124 15.59 25.64 1.78
N MET A 125 14.63 26.02 0.94
CA MET A 125 14.87 26.17 -0.50
C MET A 125 15.81 27.36 -0.76
N LEU A 126 15.64 28.49 -0.07
CA LEU A 126 16.51 29.65 -0.20
C LEU A 126 17.93 29.34 0.32
N GLU A 127 18.07 28.57 1.39
CA GLU A 127 19.36 28.11 1.90
C GLU A 127 20.09 27.23 0.87
N ALA A 128 19.38 26.29 0.20
CA ALA A 128 19.95 25.47 -0.86
C ALA A 128 20.47 26.30 -2.04
N ILE A 129 19.76 27.39 -2.40
CA ILE A 129 20.19 28.34 -3.43
C ILE A 129 21.40 29.13 -2.94
N ALA A 130 21.39 29.62 -1.70
CA ALA A 130 22.47 30.39 -1.10
C ALA A 130 23.76 29.56 -0.97
N ALA A 131 23.66 28.28 -0.65
CA ALA A 131 24.80 27.36 -0.56
C ALA A 131 25.59 27.20 -1.88
N THR A 132 25.01 27.63 -3.02
CA THR A 132 25.69 27.61 -4.34
C THR A 132 25.98 29.01 -4.89
N GLN A 133 26.06 30.00 -4.04
CA GLN A 133 26.28 31.39 -4.43
C GLN A 133 27.63 31.61 -5.16
N ASP A 134 28.64 30.84 -4.84
CA ASP A 134 29.93 30.81 -5.51
C ASP A 134 29.84 30.39 -6.98
N LYS A 135 28.80 29.62 -7.36
CA LYS A 135 28.49 29.16 -8.72
C LYS A 135 27.55 30.10 -9.48
N ALA A 136 27.13 31.21 -8.90
CA ALA A 136 26.16 32.12 -9.52
C ALA A 136 26.54 32.54 -10.97
N PRO A 137 27.82 32.91 -11.27
CA PRO A 137 28.19 33.28 -12.64
C PRO A 137 28.00 32.12 -13.66
N VAL A 138 28.29 30.88 -13.26
CA VAL A 138 28.10 29.69 -14.11
C VAL A 138 26.62 29.45 -14.36
N GLN A 139 25.81 29.59 -13.30
CA GLN A 139 24.35 29.47 -13.38
C GLN A 139 23.74 30.53 -14.27
N GLU A 140 24.16 31.81 -14.16
CA GLU A 140 23.68 32.90 -15.02
C GLU A 140 24.03 32.67 -16.50
N LYS A 141 25.24 32.18 -16.79
CA LYS A 141 25.62 31.80 -18.15
C LYS A 141 24.69 30.70 -18.68
N ALA A 142 24.45 29.64 -17.91
CA ALA A 142 23.56 28.55 -18.27
C ALA A 142 22.12 29.04 -18.52
N MET A 143 21.60 29.94 -17.69
CA MET A 143 20.26 30.55 -17.86
C MET A 143 20.17 31.34 -19.15
N THR A 144 21.22 32.11 -19.47
CA THR A 144 21.30 32.91 -20.72
C THR A 144 21.33 31.99 -21.95
N GLN A 145 22.14 30.95 -21.91
CA GLN A 145 22.24 29.96 -23.00
C GLN A 145 20.92 29.20 -23.18
N ALA A 146 20.27 28.78 -22.10
CA ALA A 146 18.97 28.12 -22.14
C ALA A 146 17.89 29.01 -22.80
N ARG A 147 17.85 30.28 -22.48
CA ARG A 147 16.90 31.25 -23.10
C ARG A 147 17.18 31.45 -24.61
N ALA A 148 18.42 31.36 -25.03
CA ALA A 148 18.79 31.48 -26.43
C ALA A 148 18.45 30.22 -27.23
N ASP A 149 18.74 29.05 -26.67
CA ASP A 149 18.51 27.74 -27.30
C ASP A 149 17.03 27.31 -27.26
N PHE A 150 16.29 27.75 -26.23
CA PHE A 150 14.88 27.43 -26.00
C PHE A 150 14.00 28.68 -25.86
N PRO A 151 13.57 29.31 -26.98
CA PRO A 151 12.84 30.56 -27.02
C PRO A 151 11.53 30.61 -26.24
N SER A 152 10.89 29.44 -25.99
CA SER A 152 9.68 29.29 -25.21
C SER A 152 9.83 29.87 -23.78
N LEU A 153 11.05 29.90 -23.22
CA LEU A 153 11.35 30.55 -21.93
C LEU A 153 11.16 32.06 -21.93
N ASN A 154 11.12 32.68 -23.12
CA ASN A 154 10.86 34.10 -23.29
C ASN A 154 9.40 34.42 -23.66
N GLY A 155 8.55 33.40 -23.77
CA GLY A 155 7.15 33.49 -24.16
C GLY A 155 6.21 34.00 -23.07
N ALA A 156 4.91 33.85 -23.32
CA ALA A 156 3.87 34.20 -22.35
C ALA A 156 4.01 33.37 -21.08
N ARG A 157 3.73 34.01 -19.95
CA ARG A 157 3.87 33.37 -18.63
C ARG A 157 2.50 33.15 -18.00
N PRO A 158 2.28 32.07 -17.25
CA PRO A 158 1.08 31.88 -16.47
C PRO A 158 0.99 33.01 -15.43
N THR A 159 -0.17 33.67 -15.34
CA THR A 159 -0.38 34.81 -14.44
C THR A 159 -1.10 34.43 -13.15
N GLN A 160 -1.80 33.27 -13.17
CA GLN A 160 -2.56 32.78 -12.04
C GLN A 160 -2.35 31.26 -11.87
N PRO A 161 -2.43 30.74 -10.62
CA PRO A 161 -2.44 29.32 -10.40
C PRO A 161 -3.66 28.67 -11.06
N PRO A 162 -3.52 27.43 -11.56
CA PRO A 162 -4.66 26.67 -12.05
C PRO A 162 -5.68 26.45 -10.92
N GLU A 163 -6.95 26.28 -11.25
CA GLU A 163 -8.04 26.13 -10.27
C GLU A 163 -7.78 24.99 -9.28
N VAL A 164 -7.21 23.89 -9.77
CA VAL A 164 -6.83 22.71 -8.97
C VAL A 164 -5.80 23.01 -7.87
N ALA A 165 -4.99 24.05 -8.02
CA ALA A 165 -4.06 24.50 -6.97
C ALA A 165 -4.80 25.04 -5.73
N GLY A 166 -6.09 25.33 -5.87
CA GLY A 166 -6.99 25.68 -4.79
C GLY A 166 -6.64 26.98 -4.07
N LYS A 167 -7.39 27.25 -3.00
CA LYS A 167 -7.22 28.44 -2.17
C LYS A 167 -6.55 28.15 -0.83
N SER A 168 -6.65 26.92 -0.35
CA SER A 168 -6.06 26.48 0.93
C SER A 168 -4.60 26.08 0.77
N VAL A 169 -3.87 26.07 1.88
CA VAL A 169 -2.50 25.54 1.91
C VAL A 169 -2.46 24.04 1.62
N TRP A 170 -3.52 23.31 1.99
CA TRP A 170 -3.63 21.85 1.79
C TRP A 170 -3.77 21.49 0.31
N GLU A 171 -4.61 22.22 -0.40
CA GLU A 171 -4.80 22.06 -1.85
C GLU A 171 -3.50 22.38 -2.59
N ARG A 172 -2.80 23.46 -2.19
CA ARG A 172 -1.47 23.79 -2.76
C ARG A 172 -0.41 22.73 -2.46
N GLU A 173 -0.40 22.18 -1.25
CA GLU A 173 0.52 21.10 -0.85
C GLU A 173 0.32 19.90 -1.75
N MET A 174 -0.93 19.49 -1.97
CA MET A 174 -1.28 18.38 -2.85
C MET A 174 -0.96 18.71 -4.31
N PHE A 175 -1.27 19.90 -4.76
CA PHE A 175 -0.99 20.34 -6.12
C PHE A 175 0.50 20.24 -6.48
N VAL A 176 1.40 20.68 -5.61
CA VAL A 176 2.84 20.55 -5.83
C VAL A 176 3.26 19.10 -5.99
N ARG A 177 2.66 18.16 -5.26
CA ARG A 177 2.92 16.72 -5.41
C ARG A 177 2.52 16.18 -6.77
N PHE A 178 1.36 16.60 -7.27
CA PHE A 178 0.88 16.22 -8.60
C PHE A 178 1.74 16.83 -9.71
N LEU A 179 2.07 18.11 -9.60
CA LEU A 179 2.96 18.80 -10.54
C LEU A 179 4.35 18.14 -10.57
N PHE A 180 4.90 17.84 -9.39
CA PHE A 180 6.17 17.14 -9.27
C PHE A 180 6.12 15.75 -9.88
N SER A 181 5.03 15.00 -9.66
CA SER A 181 4.80 13.70 -10.24
C SER A 181 4.80 13.73 -11.76
N CYS A 182 4.12 14.69 -12.36
CA CYS A 182 4.12 14.89 -13.81
C CYS A 182 5.54 15.15 -14.35
N LEU A 183 6.30 15.98 -13.67
CA LEU A 183 7.68 16.31 -14.09
C LEU A 183 8.59 15.08 -14.01
N VAL A 184 8.65 14.41 -12.85
CA VAL A 184 9.63 13.34 -12.62
C VAL A 184 9.29 12.05 -13.38
N ASP A 185 8.01 11.82 -13.70
CA ASP A 185 7.65 10.70 -14.55
C ASP A 185 7.93 11.00 -16.04
N ALA A 186 7.65 12.22 -16.49
CA ALA A 186 7.95 12.66 -17.86
C ALA A 186 9.47 12.63 -18.15
N ASP A 187 10.29 13.16 -17.24
CA ASP A 187 11.76 13.11 -17.34
C ASP A 187 12.26 11.67 -17.35
N GLY A 188 11.78 10.83 -16.43
CA GLY A 188 12.15 9.41 -16.37
C GLY A 188 11.78 8.64 -17.62
N LEU A 189 10.61 8.87 -18.19
CA LEU A 189 10.16 8.18 -19.42
C LEU A 189 10.91 8.64 -20.66
N ASP A 190 11.23 9.93 -20.80
CA ASP A 190 12.01 10.41 -21.93
C ASP A 190 13.47 9.94 -21.84
N THR A 191 14.06 10.00 -20.65
CA THR A 191 15.39 9.45 -20.38
C THR A 191 15.46 7.95 -20.66
N GLU A 192 14.45 7.16 -20.26
CA GLU A 192 14.36 5.73 -20.56
C GLU A 192 14.24 5.47 -22.06
N ARG A 193 13.38 6.24 -22.75
CA ARG A 193 13.22 6.11 -24.21
C ARG A 193 14.53 6.34 -24.95
N HIS A 194 15.35 7.26 -24.47
CA HIS A 194 16.65 7.53 -25.04
C HIS A 194 17.70 6.49 -24.66
N SER A 195 17.83 6.18 -23.39
CA SER A 195 18.91 5.32 -22.86
C SER A 195 18.68 3.82 -23.02
N SER A 196 17.42 3.38 -23.09
CA SER A 196 16.99 1.98 -23.13
C SER A 196 15.73 1.81 -24.00
N PRO A 197 15.83 2.00 -25.33
CA PRO A 197 14.67 1.98 -26.23
C PRO A 197 13.89 0.66 -26.18
N ASP A 198 14.58 -0.48 -26.04
CA ASP A 198 13.95 -1.80 -25.92
C ASP A 198 13.08 -1.90 -24.66
N ARG A 199 13.56 -1.36 -23.54
CA ARG A 199 12.79 -1.29 -22.30
C ARG A 199 11.58 -0.36 -22.46
N ALA A 200 11.76 0.80 -23.08
CA ALA A 200 10.68 1.74 -23.34
C ALA A 200 9.59 1.15 -24.24
N ALA A 201 9.96 0.31 -25.20
CA ALA A 201 9.03 -0.38 -26.09
C ALA A 201 8.13 -1.40 -25.38
N LEU A 202 8.54 -1.90 -24.21
CA LEU A 202 7.72 -2.78 -23.38
C LEU A 202 6.58 -2.04 -22.66
N ARG A 203 6.63 -0.70 -22.52
CA ARG A 203 5.57 0.07 -21.89
C ARG A 203 4.35 0.14 -22.81
N GLN A 204 3.31 -0.60 -22.47
CA GLN A 204 2.04 -0.57 -23.18
C GLN A 204 1.16 0.55 -22.64
N THR A 205 0.44 1.22 -23.50
CA THR A 205 -0.54 2.25 -23.17
C THR A 205 -1.94 1.69 -23.38
N ARG A 206 -2.40 0.80 -22.52
CA ARG A 206 -3.81 0.39 -22.49
C ARG A 206 -4.57 1.32 -21.56
N THR A 207 -5.59 1.98 -22.06
CA THR A 207 -6.49 2.79 -21.25
C THR A 207 -7.70 1.98 -20.79
N LEU A 208 -8.36 2.42 -19.73
CA LEU A 208 -9.60 1.78 -19.30
C LEU A 208 -10.72 1.95 -20.37
N ALA A 209 -10.68 3.01 -21.16
CA ALA A 209 -11.59 3.19 -22.29
C ALA A 209 -11.41 2.11 -23.36
N ASP A 210 -10.18 1.61 -23.58
CA ASP A 210 -9.90 0.57 -24.58
C ASP A 210 -10.35 -0.82 -24.12
N VAL A 211 -10.14 -1.17 -22.86
CA VAL A 211 -10.35 -2.52 -22.35
C VAL A 211 -11.61 -2.68 -21.49
N GLY A 212 -12.10 -1.58 -20.93
CA GLY A 212 -13.22 -1.58 -19.98
C GLY A 212 -14.52 -2.17 -20.51
N PRO A 213 -14.94 -1.87 -21.75
CA PRO A 213 -16.16 -2.47 -22.31
C PRO A 213 -16.10 -4.00 -22.37
N GLU A 214 -14.98 -4.58 -22.81
CA GLU A 214 -14.77 -6.02 -22.83
C GLU A 214 -14.76 -6.61 -21.41
N TRP A 215 -14.09 -5.92 -20.47
CA TRP A 215 -14.04 -6.36 -19.08
C TRP A 215 -15.39 -6.35 -18.40
N LEU A 216 -16.21 -5.34 -18.68
CA LEU A 216 -17.56 -5.25 -18.15
C LEU A 216 -18.43 -6.40 -18.70
N GLU A 217 -18.37 -6.69 -20.00
CA GLU A 217 -19.06 -7.81 -20.63
C GLU A 217 -18.66 -9.16 -20.00
N LYS A 218 -17.36 -9.39 -19.84
CA LYS A 218 -16.83 -10.60 -19.17
C LYS A 218 -17.33 -10.73 -17.73
N LEU A 219 -17.35 -9.63 -16.98
CA LEU A 219 -17.84 -9.63 -15.61
C LEU A 219 -19.33 -9.94 -15.54
N MET A 220 -20.14 -9.33 -16.41
CA MET A 220 -21.58 -9.57 -16.51
C MET A 220 -21.89 -11.03 -16.88
N THR A 221 -21.26 -11.55 -17.92
CA THR A 221 -21.41 -12.96 -18.35
C THR A 221 -21.01 -13.94 -17.23
N SER A 222 -19.89 -13.65 -16.54
CA SER A 222 -19.47 -14.45 -15.40
C SER A 222 -20.45 -14.37 -14.22
N GLN A 223 -21.10 -13.23 -14.01
CA GLN A 223 -22.12 -13.05 -12.97
C GLN A 223 -23.40 -13.83 -13.30
N GLU A 224 -23.87 -13.75 -14.53
CA GLU A 224 -25.03 -14.50 -15.02
C GLU A 224 -24.82 -16.02 -14.90
N ALA A 225 -23.63 -16.52 -15.25
CA ALA A 225 -23.30 -17.93 -15.08
C ALA A 225 -23.33 -18.35 -13.60
N LEU A 226 -22.75 -17.53 -12.71
CA LEU A 226 -22.80 -17.80 -11.26
C LEU A 226 -24.22 -17.81 -10.71
N GLN A 227 -25.10 -16.94 -11.22
CA GLN A 227 -26.52 -16.92 -10.82
C GLN A 227 -27.29 -18.14 -11.30
N ALA A 228 -27.04 -18.56 -12.54
CA ALA A 228 -27.69 -19.75 -13.12
C ALA A 228 -27.32 -21.05 -12.38
N GLU A 229 -26.11 -21.12 -11.83
CA GLU A 229 -25.61 -22.28 -11.05
C GLU A 229 -25.92 -22.17 -9.55
N ALA A 230 -26.33 -21.00 -9.05
CA ALA A 230 -26.52 -20.76 -7.64
C ALA A 230 -27.81 -21.41 -7.11
N ASP A 231 -27.72 -22.04 -5.95
CA ASP A 231 -28.91 -22.48 -5.21
C ASP A 231 -29.80 -21.27 -4.88
N PRO A 232 -31.12 -21.39 -4.92
CA PRO A 232 -32.07 -20.33 -4.59
C PRO A 232 -32.09 -20.10 -3.05
N THR A 233 -31.05 -19.45 -2.54
CA THR A 233 -30.91 -19.12 -1.12
C THR A 233 -31.01 -17.64 -0.90
N ARG A 234 -31.49 -17.19 0.27
CA ARG A 234 -31.54 -15.77 0.63
C ARG A 234 -30.18 -15.10 0.53
N VAL A 235 -29.10 -15.83 0.80
CA VAL A 235 -27.71 -15.33 0.65
C VAL A 235 -27.41 -14.94 -0.79
N ASN A 236 -27.81 -15.77 -1.76
CA ASN A 236 -27.57 -15.50 -3.17
C ASN A 236 -28.49 -14.40 -3.71
N GLU A 237 -29.72 -14.31 -3.20
CA GLU A 237 -30.61 -13.17 -3.48
C GLU A 237 -30.01 -11.85 -3.00
N VAL A 238 -29.52 -11.78 -1.76
CA VAL A 238 -28.85 -10.57 -1.23
C VAL A 238 -27.61 -10.21 -2.05
N ARG A 239 -26.80 -11.19 -2.46
CA ARG A 239 -25.64 -10.94 -3.34
C ARG A 239 -26.06 -10.31 -4.67
N GLN A 240 -27.17 -10.76 -5.22
CA GLN A 240 -27.72 -10.18 -6.44
C GLN A 240 -28.25 -8.76 -6.22
N GLU A 241 -29.02 -8.53 -5.16
CA GLU A 241 -29.52 -7.21 -4.79
C GLU A 241 -28.35 -6.20 -4.62
N VAL A 242 -27.26 -6.62 -3.98
CA VAL A 242 -26.03 -5.81 -3.82
C VAL A 242 -25.37 -5.52 -5.17
N TYR A 243 -25.29 -6.50 -6.05
CA TYR A 243 -24.71 -6.34 -7.39
C TYR A 243 -25.52 -5.33 -8.23
N GLU A 244 -26.83 -5.47 -8.27
CA GLU A 244 -27.74 -4.57 -8.99
C GLU A 244 -27.74 -3.14 -8.42
N ALA A 245 -27.66 -3.00 -7.10
CA ALA A 245 -27.52 -1.70 -6.45
C ALA A 245 -26.20 -1.00 -6.85
N CYS A 246 -25.11 -1.75 -6.95
CA CYS A 246 -23.82 -1.25 -7.43
C CYS A 246 -23.90 -0.76 -8.89
N GLN A 247 -24.55 -1.51 -9.78
CA GLN A 247 -24.75 -1.11 -11.17
C GLN A 247 -25.64 0.15 -11.29
N THR A 248 -26.67 0.23 -10.46
CA THR A 248 -27.55 1.41 -10.42
C THR A 248 -26.82 2.65 -9.93
N ALA A 249 -26.08 2.53 -8.84
CA ALA A 249 -25.33 3.64 -8.24
C ALA A 249 -24.15 4.12 -9.12
N ALA A 250 -23.59 3.24 -9.96
CA ALA A 250 -22.51 3.59 -10.88
C ALA A 250 -22.87 4.72 -11.86
N LYS A 251 -24.15 4.93 -12.14
CA LYS A 251 -24.66 6.00 -13.01
C LYS A 251 -24.72 7.38 -12.33
N SER A 252 -24.54 7.43 -11.01
CA SER A 252 -24.53 8.69 -10.26
C SER A 252 -23.23 9.48 -10.53
N PRO A 253 -23.25 10.83 -10.41
CA PRO A 253 -22.06 11.67 -10.61
C PRO A 253 -20.87 11.27 -9.77
N PRO A 254 -19.62 11.52 -10.24
CA PRO A 254 -18.40 11.29 -9.46
C PRO A 254 -18.45 11.92 -8.07
N GLY A 255 -17.87 11.26 -7.09
CA GLY A 255 -17.86 11.74 -5.71
C GLY A 255 -17.51 10.67 -4.69
N LEU A 256 -18.10 10.80 -3.50
CA LEU A 256 -17.91 9.89 -2.39
C LEU A 256 -19.09 8.91 -2.29
N PHE A 257 -18.79 7.63 -2.24
CA PHE A 257 -19.78 6.55 -2.09
C PHE A 257 -19.45 5.65 -0.91
N SER A 258 -20.46 4.98 -0.37
CA SER A 258 -20.30 3.91 0.63
C SER A 258 -20.99 2.63 0.19
N LEU A 259 -20.26 1.51 0.33
CA LEU A 259 -20.76 0.16 0.11
C LEU A 259 -20.66 -0.61 1.44
N THR A 260 -21.74 -0.55 2.24
CA THR A 260 -21.81 -1.23 3.53
C THR A 260 -22.60 -2.52 3.38
N VAL A 261 -21.90 -3.65 3.40
CA VAL A 261 -22.47 -4.99 3.15
C VAL A 261 -21.91 -5.98 4.16
N PRO A 262 -22.72 -6.86 4.75
CA PRO A 262 -22.26 -7.90 5.67
C PRO A 262 -21.19 -8.79 5.05
N THR A 263 -20.37 -9.42 5.88
CA THR A 263 -19.38 -10.39 5.41
C THR A 263 -20.04 -11.52 4.62
N GLY A 264 -19.51 -11.79 3.42
CA GLY A 264 -20.06 -12.80 2.50
C GLY A 264 -21.22 -12.34 1.62
N GLY A 265 -21.61 -11.06 1.68
CA GLY A 265 -22.63 -10.45 0.82
C GLY A 265 -22.16 -10.04 -0.58
N GLY A 266 -20.98 -10.49 -1.05
CA GLY A 266 -20.55 -10.28 -2.44
C GLY A 266 -19.80 -8.98 -2.73
N LYS A 267 -19.27 -8.27 -1.71
CA LYS A 267 -18.59 -6.97 -1.84
C LYS A 267 -17.60 -6.87 -3.00
N THR A 268 -16.67 -7.82 -3.12
CA THR A 268 -15.53 -7.76 -4.06
C THR A 268 -15.98 -7.67 -5.52
N ARG A 269 -16.91 -8.53 -5.95
CA ARG A 269 -17.41 -8.51 -7.33
C ARG A 269 -18.31 -7.32 -7.61
N SER A 270 -19.18 -6.99 -6.65
CA SER A 270 -20.15 -5.88 -6.80
C SER A 270 -19.43 -4.53 -6.82
N SER A 271 -18.38 -4.33 -6.01
CA SER A 271 -17.56 -3.10 -6.06
C SER A 271 -16.76 -2.99 -7.36
N LEU A 272 -16.27 -4.10 -7.92
CA LEU A 272 -15.63 -4.10 -9.23
C LEU A 272 -16.64 -3.73 -10.35
N ALA A 273 -17.87 -4.26 -10.30
CA ALA A 273 -18.94 -3.90 -11.24
C ALA A 273 -19.26 -2.40 -11.17
N PHE A 274 -19.44 -1.87 -9.95
CA PHE A 274 -19.58 -0.43 -9.75
C PHE A 274 -18.44 0.34 -10.40
N ALA A 275 -17.21 -0.04 -10.11
CA ALA A 275 -16.04 0.70 -10.57
C ALA A 275 -15.89 0.69 -12.10
N LEU A 276 -16.13 -0.44 -12.75
CA LEU A 276 -16.06 -0.55 -14.22
C LEU A 276 -17.18 0.26 -14.88
N GLU A 277 -18.43 0.10 -14.45
CA GLU A 277 -19.56 0.85 -15.02
C GLU A 277 -19.42 2.34 -14.78
N HIS A 278 -19.04 2.75 -13.54
CA HIS A 278 -18.87 4.15 -13.20
C HIS A 278 -17.72 4.78 -14.00
N ALA A 279 -16.59 4.08 -14.12
CA ALA A 279 -15.46 4.58 -14.87
C ALA A 279 -15.78 4.77 -16.35
N LEU A 280 -16.51 3.84 -16.95
CA LEU A 280 -16.94 3.95 -18.35
C LEU A 280 -17.98 5.06 -18.55
N ALA A 281 -18.92 5.21 -17.62
CA ALA A 281 -19.97 6.24 -17.70
C ALA A 281 -19.40 7.65 -17.57
N TRP A 282 -18.35 7.84 -16.76
CA TRP A 282 -17.80 9.16 -16.43
C TRP A 282 -16.40 9.41 -17.00
N GLY A 283 -15.89 8.51 -17.82
CA GLY A 283 -14.57 8.66 -18.48
C GLY A 283 -13.38 8.62 -17.53
N CYS A 284 -13.46 7.88 -16.43
CA CYS A 284 -12.34 7.71 -15.53
C CYS A 284 -11.22 6.89 -16.20
N SER A 285 -9.97 7.28 -15.95
CA SER A 285 -8.81 6.70 -16.62
C SER A 285 -8.41 5.32 -16.10
N ARG A 286 -8.73 4.99 -14.82
CA ARG A 286 -8.34 3.75 -14.14
C ARG A 286 -9.13 3.46 -12.89
N ILE A 287 -8.96 2.23 -12.40
CA ILE A 287 -9.51 1.75 -11.13
C ILE A 287 -8.34 1.40 -10.21
N ILE A 288 -8.35 1.91 -8.97
CA ILE A 288 -7.38 1.60 -7.92
C ILE A 288 -8.12 0.91 -6.79
N TYR A 289 -7.87 -0.38 -6.61
CA TYR A 289 -8.46 -1.19 -5.55
C TYR A 289 -7.45 -1.32 -4.40
N ALA A 290 -7.67 -0.59 -3.31
CA ALA A 290 -6.77 -0.52 -2.17
C ALA A 290 -7.27 -1.36 -1.00
N LEU A 291 -6.44 -2.29 -0.56
CA LEU A 291 -6.70 -3.29 0.48
C LEU A 291 -5.78 -3.06 1.69
N PRO A 292 -6.21 -3.39 2.92
CA PRO A 292 -5.37 -3.13 4.10
C PRO A 292 -4.16 -4.07 4.22
N TYR A 293 -4.24 -5.28 3.68
CA TYR A 293 -3.23 -6.32 3.90
C TYR A 293 -2.81 -7.01 2.60
N THR A 294 -1.54 -7.36 2.50
CA THR A 294 -0.97 -8.06 1.33
C THR A 294 -1.58 -9.44 1.11
N SER A 295 -1.97 -10.14 2.19
CA SER A 295 -2.61 -11.47 2.10
C SER A 295 -3.96 -11.49 1.37
N ILE A 296 -4.67 -10.36 1.32
CA ILE A 296 -5.94 -10.24 0.62
C ILE A 296 -5.72 -9.90 -0.86
N ILE A 297 -4.63 -9.23 -1.18
CA ILE A 297 -4.32 -8.78 -2.54
C ILE A 297 -4.23 -9.97 -3.49
N ASP A 298 -3.44 -10.99 -3.13
CA ASP A 298 -3.27 -12.19 -3.95
C ASP A 298 -4.62 -12.85 -4.29
N GLN A 299 -5.52 -12.93 -3.30
CA GLN A 299 -6.85 -13.52 -3.48
C GLN A 299 -7.73 -12.64 -4.38
N THR A 300 -7.79 -11.34 -4.11
CA THR A 300 -8.61 -10.39 -4.89
C THR A 300 -8.12 -10.29 -6.33
N ALA A 301 -6.81 -10.19 -6.53
CA ALA A 301 -6.22 -10.14 -7.86
C ALA A 301 -6.44 -11.46 -8.64
N ALA A 302 -6.35 -12.61 -7.98
CA ALA A 302 -6.64 -13.90 -8.60
C ALA A 302 -8.13 -14.01 -9.02
N GLU A 303 -9.05 -13.50 -8.21
CA GLU A 303 -10.48 -13.45 -8.55
C GLU A 303 -10.72 -12.56 -9.77
N PHE A 304 -10.12 -11.37 -9.80
CA PHE A 304 -10.25 -10.44 -10.92
C PHE A 304 -9.62 -11.01 -12.20
N ARG A 305 -8.44 -11.63 -12.13
CA ARG A 305 -7.81 -12.28 -13.28
C ARG A 305 -8.65 -13.43 -13.84
N LYS A 306 -9.26 -14.23 -12.97
CA LYS A 306 -10.15 -15.32 -13.40
C LYS A 306 -11.31 -14.82 -14.28
N VAL A 307 -11.78 -13.62 -14.03
CA VAL A 307 -12.92 -13.02 -14.75
C VAL A 307 -12.45 -12.21 -15.95
N LEU A 308 -11.47 -11.32 -15.76
CA LEU A 308 -11.08 -10.32 -16.74
C LEU A 308 -9.93 -10.80 -17.66
N GLY A 309 -9.17 -11.79 -17.20
CA GLY A 309 -7.97 -12.31 -17.87
C GLY A 309 -6.67 -12.00 -17.09
N GLU A 310 -5.63 -12.80 -17.34
CA GLU A 310 -4.37 -12.77 -16.59
C GLU A 310 -3.63 -11.41 -16.65
N ASP A 311 -3.74 -10.70 -17.76
CA ASP A 311 -3.05 -9.43 -18.00
C ASP A 311 -3.88 -8.20 -17.59
N ALA A 312 -5.09 -8.41 -17.01
CA ALA A 312 -5.99 -7.32 -16.64
C ALA A 312 -5.57 -6.56 -15.38
N VAL A 313 -4.84 -7.22 -14.48
CA VAL A 313 -4.58 -6.71 -13.12
C VAL A 313 -3.11 -6.44 -12.88
N LEU A 314 -2.79 -5.20 -12.57
CA LEU A 314 -1.51 -4.83 -11.99
C LEU A 314 -1.61 -4.97 -10.46
N GLU A 315 -0.92 -5.95 -9.90
CA GLU A 315 -0.67 -6.00 -8.46
C GLU A 315 0.52 -5.11 -8.11
N HIS A 316 0.41 -4.32 -7.03
CA HIS A 316 1.53 -3.53 -6.56
C HIS A 316 1.55 -3.42 -5.02
N HIS A 317 2.42 -4.18 -4.39
CA HIS A 317 2.67 -4.15 -2.95
C HIS A 317 4.11 -4.61 -2.64
N SER A 318 4.58 -4.40 -1.42
CA SER A 318 5.96 -4.66 -1.01
C SER A 318 6.44 -6.11 -1.20
N ALA A 319 5.52 -7.09 -1.20
CA ALA A 319 5.86 -8.50 -1.39
C ALA A 319 5.92 -8.94 -2.87
N MET A 320 5.50 -8.09 -3.82
CA MET A 320 5.37 -8.43 -5.25
C MET A 320 6.60 -8.12 -6.09
N GLU A 321 7.58 -7.42 -5.56
CA GLU A 321 8.65 -6.85 -6.41
C GLU A 321 9.46 -7.88 -7.20
N ASP A 322 9.20 -9.19 -7.11
CA ASP A 322 9.79 -10.18 -8.02
C ASP A 322 9.21 -11.60 -8.01
N ARG A 323 8.36 -11.96 -8.95
CA ARG A 323 7.93 -13.37 -9.20
C ARG A 323 8.86 -14.17 -10.12
N THR A 324 9.93 -13.60 -10.66
CA THR A 324 10.85 -14.25 -11.59
C THR A 324 11.94 -15.04 -10.90
N GLY A 325 11.69 -16.27 -10.48
CA GLY A 325 12.74 -17.05 -9.87
C GLY A 325 12.47 -18.52 -9.64
N ARG A 326 12.33 -19.31 -10.68
CA ARG A 326 12.81 -20.68 -10.80
C ARG A 326 12.85 -21.02 -12.29
N ARG A 327 14.01 -20.90 -12.90
CA ARG A 327 14.23 -21.46 -14.23
C ARG A 327 14.49 -22.94 -14.06
N GLU A 328 13.46 -23.76 -14.22
CA GLU A 328 13.66 -25.12 -14.72
C GLU A 328 14.06 -24.98 -16.18
N ARG A 329 15.01 -25.77 -16.64
CA ARG A 329 15.42 -25.73 -18.05
C ARG A 329 14.23 -26.17 -18.90
N ALA A 330 13.84 -25.35 -19.86
CA ALA A 330 12.81 -25.68 -20.83
C ALA A 330 13.13 -27.00 -21.53
N ALA A 331 12.16 -27.88 -21.66
CA ALA A 331 12.33 -29.18 -22.28
C ALA A 331 12.17 -29.12 -23.83
N ASP A 332 11.50 -28.05 -24.34
CA ASP A 332 11.29 -27.85 -25.77
C ASP A 332 11.12 -26.35 -26.14
N ALA A 333 11.06 -26.06 -27.47
CA ALA A 333 10.95 -24.70 -28.01
C ALA A 333 9.61 -24.01 -27.66
N ALA A 334 8.55 -24.74 -27.37
CA ALA A 334 7.26 -24.18 -26.97
C ALA A 334 7.30 -23.71 -25.51
N GLU A 335 7.96 -24.47 -24.63
CA GLU A 335 8.23 -24.06 -23.24
C GLU A 335 9.16 -22.86 -23.19
N GLU A 336 10.18 -22.80 -24.06
CA GLU A 336 11.08 -21.65 -24.16
C GLU A 336 10.38 -20.38 -24.62
N ALA A 337 9.49 -20.47 -25.60
CA ALA A 337 8.65 -19.36 -26.07
C ALA A 337 7.65 -18.90 -24.98
N ALA A 338 7.06 -19.83 -24.24
CA ALA A 338 6.17 -19.53 -23.12
C ALA A 338 6.93 -18.82 -21.98
N MET A 339 8.14 -19.27 -21.66
CA MET A 339 9.01 -18.61 -20.67
C MET A 339 9.43 -17.21 -21.08
N GLN A 340 9.79 -16.98 -22.35
CA GLN A 340 10.13 -15.66 -22.86
C GLN A 340 8.92 -14.71 -22.82
N ALA A 341 7.72 -15.20 -23.13
CA ALA A 341 6.50 -14.41 -23.03
C ALA A 341 6.16 -14.06 -21.56
N GLU A 342 6.42 -14.96 -20.62
CA GLU A 342 6.22 -14.70 -19.18
C GLU A 342 7.25 -13.69 -18.64
N ASP A 343 8.52 -13.81 -19.02
CA ASP A 343 9.57 -12.85 -18.67
C ASP A 343 9.22 -11.43 -19.18
N ALA A 344 8.72 -11.30 -20.41
CA ALA A 344 8.29 -10.03 -20.99
C ALA A 344 7.10 -9.42 -20.21
N ARG A 345 6.11 -10.24 -19.85
CA ARG A 345 4.96 -9.81 -19.02
C ARG A 345 5.40 -9.33 -17.65
N ASP A 346 6.31 -10.04 -17.00
CA ASP A 346 6.85 -9.66 -15.70
C ASP A 346 7.65 -8.36 -15.76
N GLN A 347 8.43 -8.16 -16.83
CA GLN A 347 9.13 -6.91 -17.06
C GLN A 347 8.13 -5.76 -17.25
N GLN A 348 7.09 -5.98 -18.03
CA GLN A 348 6.04 -4.97 -18.21
C GLN A 348 5.34 -4.62 -16.91
N ARG A 349 4.92 -5.62 -16.11
CA ARG A 349 4.29 -5.37 -14.79
C ARG A 349 5.18 -4.53 -13.86
N LYS A 350 6.51 -4.74 -13.90
CA LYS A 350 7.46 -3.92 -13.15
C LYS A 350 7.48 -2.47 -13.63
N LEU A 351 7.46 -2.27 -14.94
CA LEU A 351 7.42 -0.95 -15.55
C LEU A 351 6.12 -0.21 -15.21
N ASP A 352 4.99 -0.92 -15.28
CA ASP A 352 3.68 -0.36 -14.95
C ASP A 352 3.56 -0.03 -13.45
N ALA A 353 4.21 -0.81 -12.57
CA ALA A 353 4.25 -0.54 -11.14
C ALA A 353 5.07 0.71 -10.76
N GLU A 354 6.06 1.11 -11.58
CA GLU A 354 6.88 2.31 -11.34
C GLU A 354 6.03 3.59 -11.32
N ASN A 355 5.05 3.69 -12.23
CA ASN A 355 4.22 4.89 -12.39
C ASN A 355 2.72 4.62 -12.42
N TRP A 356 2.27 3.39 -12.18
CA TRP A 356 0.87 2.97 -12.22
C TRP A 356 0.17 3.18 -13.57
N ASN A 357 0.89 2.94 -14.64
CA ASN A 357 0.33 3.02 -16.00
C ASN A 357 -0.46 1.75 -16.37
N ALA A 358 -1.49 1.43 -15.61
CA ALA A 358 -2.37 0.28 -15.82
C ALA A 358 -3.83 0.66 -15.58
N PRO A 359 -4.80 0.08 -16.30
CA PRO A 359 -6.23 0.39 -16.15
C PRO A 359 -6.82 -0.10 -14.82
N LEU A 360 -6.36 -1.23 -14.28
CA LEU A 360 -6.82 -1.81 -13.01
C LEU A 360 -5.61 -2.15 -12.13
N ILE A 361 -5.52 -1.49 -11.00
CA ILE A 361 -4.45 -1.63 -10.02
C ILE A 361 -5.03 -2.18 -8.72
N VAL A 362 -4.48 -3.30 -8.23
CA VAL A 362 -4.77 -3.84 -6.90
C VAL A 362 -3.55 -3.62 -6.02
N THR A 363 -3.72 -2.86 -4.95
CA THR A 363 -2.61 -2.39 -4.12
C THR A 363 -2.98 -2.37 -2.64
N THR A 364 -2.02 -1.99 -1.77
CA THR A 364 -2.32 -1.76 -0.36
C THR A 364 -2.75 -0.30 -0.11
N THR A 365 -3.58 -0.12 0.91
CA THR A 365 -3.90 1.22 1.45
C THR A 365 -2.61 1.97 1.85
N VAL A 366 -1.62 1.25 2.39
CA VAL A 366 -0.29 1.77 2.71
C VAL A 366 0.41 2.30 1.46
N GLN A 367 0.48 1.49 0.39
CA GLN A 367 1.15 1.89 -0.85
C GLN A 367 0.49 3.09 -1.52
N LEU A 368 -0.85 3.18 -1.47
CA LEU A 368 -1.61 4.30 -2.01
C LEU A 368 -1.25 5.60 -1.27
N PHE A 369 -1.43 5.62 0.04
CA PHE A 369 -1.24 6.86 0.81
C PHE A 369 0.24 7.23 0.99
N GLU A 370 1.12 6.27 1.21
CA GLU A 370 2.55 6.57 1.30
C GLU A 370 3.14 7.03 -0.04
N SER A 371 2.58 6.64 -1.19
CA SER A 371 2.94 7.22 -2.48
C SER A 371 2.41 8.65 -2.61
N LEU A 372 1.14 8.88 -2.26
CA LEU A 372 0.50 10.20 -2.32
C LEU A 372 1.24 11.25 -1.50
N PHE A 373 1.71 10.88 -0.29
CA PHE A 373 2.42 11.77 0.63
C PHE A 373 3.94 11.63 0.59
N SER A 374 4.50 10.87 -0.37
CA SER A 374 5.94 10.73 -0.53
C SER A 374 6.59 12.05 -0.97
N ASN A 375 7.86 12.21 -0.61
CA ASN A 375 8.73 13.22 -1.19
C ASN A 375 9.79 12.63 -2.15
N ARG A 376 9.94 11.29 -2.19
CA ARG A 376 10.98 10.61 -2.98
C ARG A 376 10.54 10.49 -4.44
N THR A 377 11.42 10.87 -5.37
CA THR A 377 11.19 10.86 -6.82
C THR A 377 10.55 9.57 -7.34
N GLY A 378 11.16 8.42 -7.04
CA GLY A 378 10.65 7.13 -7.52
C GLY A 378 9.24 6.78 -7.02
N ARG A 379 8.88 7.14 -5.78
CA ARG A 379 7.52 6.93 -5.25
C ARG A 379 6.52 7.95 -5.79
N CYS A 380 6.97 9.15 -6.12
CA CYS A 380 6.09 10.22 -6.63
C CYS A 380 5.69 10.00 -8.10
N ARG A 381 6.43 9.22 -8.90
CA ARG A 381 6.14 9.00 -10.33
C ARG A 381 4.70 8.55 -10.63
N LYS A 382 4.04 7.90 -9.69
CA LYS A 382 2.69 7.35 -9.86
C LYS A 382 1.55 8.27 -9.43
N VAL A 383 1.84 9.37 -8.70
CA VAL A 383 0.82 10.19 -8.03
C VAL A 383 -0.12 10.87 -9.03
N HIS A 384 0.40 11.40 -10.15
CA HIS A 384 -0.43 12.05 -11.17
C HIS A 384 -1.46 11.09 -11.79
N HIS A 385 -1.19 9.78 -11.79
CA HIS A 385 -2.11 8.77 -12.27
C HIS A 385 -3.28 8.48 -11.33
N ILE A 386 -3.30 9.06 -10.13
CA ILE A 386 -4.47 9.00 -9.23
C ILE A 386 -5.59 9.93 -9.73
N ALA A 387 -5.26 11.02 -10.44
CA ALA A 387 -6.27 11.90 -11.02
C ALA A 387 -7.18 11.16 -12.02
N GLY A 388 -8.47 11.46 -11.98
CA GLY A 388 -9.48 10.84 -12.83
C GLY A 388 -9.64 9.32 -12.62
N SER A 389 -9.43 8.81 -11.40
CA SER A 389 -9.56 7.39 -11.08
C SER A 389 -10.78 7.09 -10.21
N VAL A 390 -11.22 5.82 -10.22
CA VAL A 390 -12.12 5.26 -9.21
C VAL A 390 -11.27 4.55 -8.17
N ILE A 391 -11.30 5.01 -6.92
CA ILE A 391 -10.60 4.40 -5.80
C ILE A 391 -11.58 3.61 -4.94
N ILE A 392 -11.38 2.32 -4.80
CA ILE A 392 -12.08 1.48 -3.83
C ILE A 392 -11.17 1.30 -2.62
N LEU A 393 -11.61 1.80 -1.47
CA LEU A 393 -10.97 1.57 -0.19
C LEU A 393 -11.69 0.44 0.52
N ASP A 394 -11.17 -0.78 0.41
CA ASP A 394 -11.76 -1.93 1.11
C ASP A 394 -11.28 -1.98 2.56
N GLU A 395 -12.16 -2.40 3.46
CA GLU A 395 -11.98 -2.40 4.91
C GLU A 395 -11.49 -1.03 5.44
N VAL A 396 -12.17 0.04 5.04
CA VAL A 396 -11.79 1.45 5.34
C VAL A 396 -11.62 1.74 6.84
N GLN A 397 -12.26 0.97 7.73
CA GLN A 397 -12.09 1.09 9.18
C GLN A 397 -10.68 0.76 9.67
N THR A 398 -9.84 0.19 8.81
CA THR A 398 -8.43 -0.12 9.15
C THR A 398 -7.50 1.09 9.00
N LEU A 399 -8.00 2.23 8.53
CA LEU A 399 -7.21 3.46 8.48
C LEU A 399 -6.70 3.82 9.89
N PRO A 400 -5.38 4.11 10.03
CA PRO A 400 -4.81 4.39 11.35
C PRO A 400 -5.39 5.69 11.93
N ALA A 401 -5.93 5.60 13.15
CA ALA A 401 -6.63 6.71 13.78
C ALA A 401 -5.74 7.96 13.93
N HIS A 402 -4.46 7.80 14.27
CA HIS A 402 -3.51 8.90 14.43
C HIS A 402 -3.15 9.64 13.13
N LEU A 403 -3.50 9.10 11.96
CA LEU A 403 -3.35 9.75 10.65
C LEU A 403 -4.70 10.07 10.00
N LEU A 404 -5.79 9.93 10.73
CA LEU A 404 -7.12 10.01 10.14
C LEU A 404 -7.37 11.36 9.44
N PHE A 405 -7.07 12.48 10.10
CA PHE A 405 -7.30 13.81 9.53
C PHE A 405 -6.53 14.06 8.22
N PRO A 406 -5.21 13.85 8.15
CA PRO A 406 -4.49 14.06 6.90
C PRO A 406 -4.92 13.11 5.79
N LEU A 407 -5.34 11.88 6.10
CA LEU A 407 -5.85 10.92 5.12
C LEU A 407 -7.19 11.37 4.55
N LEU A 408 -8.14 11.77 5.42
CA LEU A 408 -9.45 12.27 4.99
C LEU A 408 -9.33 13.57 4.18
N ASP A 409 -8.46 14.50 4.60
CA ASP A 409 -8.21 15.74 3.88
C ASP A 409 -7.62 15.48 2.48
N GLY A 410 -6.69 14.51 2.37
CA GLY A 410 -6.16 14.07 1.08
C GLY A 410 -7.26 13.52 0.16
N LEU A 411 -8.13 12.64 0.67
CA LEU A 411 -9.26 12.11 -0.11
C LEU A 411 -10.24 13.19 -0.52
N LYS A 412 -10.58 14.14 0.38
CA LYS A 412 -11.44 15.30 0.04
C LYS A 412 -10.86 16.12 -1.10
N THR A 413 -9.56 16.40 -1.05
CA THR A 413 -8.86 17.16 -2.08
C THR A 413 -8.88 16.42 -3.42
N LEU A 414 -8.68 15.09 -3.42
CA LEU A 414 -8.76 14.26 -4.62
C LEU A 414 -10.16 14.28 -5.25
N ILE A 415 -11.20 14.15 -4.42
CA ILE A 415 -12.59 14.20 -4.89
C ILE A 415 -12.93 15.60 -5.44
N ALA A 416 -12.57 16.65 -4.72
CA ALA A 416 -12.98 18.01 -5.08
C ALA A 416 -12.25 18.57 -6.32
N HIS A 417 -11.00 18.17 -6.56
CA HIS A 417 -10.14 18.88 -7.52
C HIS A 417 -9.50 17.97 -8.58
N TYR A 418 -9.50 16.65 -8.40
CA TYR A 418 -8.79 15.73 -9.29
C TYR A 418 -9.70 14.73 -10.01
N GLY A 419 -11.02 14.96 -9.98
CA GLY A 419 -11.99 14.09 -10.66
C GLY A 419 -11.98 12.63 -10.16
N VAL A 420 -11.63 12.43 -8.89
CA VAL A 420 -11.54 11.09 -8.28
C VAL A 420 -12.90 10.72 -7.68
N THR A 421 -13.35 9.50 -7.94
CA THR A 421 -14.45 8.87 -7.21
C THR A 421 -13.89 7.93 -6.16
N VAL A 422 -14.38 8.03 -4.92
CA VAL A 422 -13.97 7.18 -3.80
C VAL A 422 -15.15 6.34 -3.32
N VAL A 423 -14.94 5.02 -3.20
CA VAL A 423 -15.90 4.08 -2.63
C VAL A 423 -15.35 3.53 -1.33
N LEU A 424 -16.03 3.82 -0.23
CA LEU A 424 -15.74 3.27 1.10
C LEU A 424 -16.42 1.90 1.22
N CYS A 425 -15.64 0.83 1.13
CA CYS A 425 -16.16 -0.54 1.12
C CYS A 425 -15.86 -1.21 2.47
N THR A 426 -16.90 -1.65 3.19
CA THR A 426 -16.73 -2.28 4.52
C THR A 426 -18.02 -2.96 5.00
N ALA A 427 -17.90 -3.86 5.97
CA ALA A 427 -19.03 -4.34 6.77
C ALA A 427 -19.26 -3.47 8.03
N THR A 428 -18.24 -2.72 8.46
CA THR A 428 -18.21 -1.94 9.72
C THR A 428 -17.85 -0.49 9.39
N GLN A 429 -18.84 0.33 9.03
CA GLN A 429 -18.65 1.71 8.60
C GLN A 429 -18.08 2.57 9.74
N PRO A 430 -16.89 3.20 9.57
CA PRO A 430 -16.38 4.13 10.56
C PRO A 430 -17.10 5.48 10.51
N ALA A 431 -17.14 6.21 11.64
CA ALA A 431 -17.74 7.54 11.76
C ALA A 431 -16.81 8.63 11.18
N ILE A 432 -16.65 8.68 9.86
CA ILE A 432 -15.72 9.60 9.17
C ILE A 432 -16.41 10.67 8.32
N ALA A 433 -17.75 10.71 8.32
CA ALA A 433 -18.51 11.69 7.56
C ALA A 433 -18.29 13.14 8.04
N GLY A 434 -18.14 13.36 9.35
CA GLY A 434 -17.92 14.68 9.92
C GLY A 434 -19.12 15.26 10.66
N ASP A 435 -19.95 14.37 11.20
CA ASP A 435 -21.15 14.67 11.99
C ASP A 435 -20.93 14.48 13.50
N THR A 436 -19.69 14.27 13.92
CA THR A 436 -19.34 14.07 15.33
C THR A 436 -18.66 15.31 15.92
N PRO A 437 -18.72 15.53 17.26
CA PRO A 437 -18.06 16.67 17.92
C PRO A 437 -16.54 16.75 17.69
N PHE A 438 -15.88 15.63 17.38
CA PHE A 438 -14.43 15.52 17.22
C PHE A 438 -14.00 15.54 15.75
N LEU A 439 -14.88 15.09 14.86
CA LEU A 439 -14.71 15.10 13.42
C LEU A 439 -15.86 15.91 12.84
N ASP A 440 -15.70 17.23 12.81
CA ASP A 440 -16.68 18.15 12.25
C ASP A 440 -16.67 18.10 10.70
N ALA A 441 -17.63 18.79 10.06
CA ALA A 441 -17.77 18.84 8.62
C ALA A 441 -16.52 19.36 7.87
N LYS A 442 -15.63 20.10 8.55
CA LYS A 442 -14.35 20.54 7.96
C LYS A 442 -13.30 19.45 7.94
N LYS A 443 -13.29 18.57 8.94
CA LYS A 443 -12.31 17.52 9.13
C LYS A 443 -12.79 16.18 8.58
N GLY A 444 -14.09 15.90 8.64
CA GLY A 444 -14.69 14.70 8.08
C GLY A 444 -14.68 14.67 6.56
N LEU A 445 -14.90 13.50 6.00
CA LEU A 445 -14.89 13.28 4.55
C LEU A 445 -16.13 13.82 3.84
N GLY A 446 -17.19 14.11 4.57
CA GLY A 446 -18.53 14.40 4.06
C GLY A 446 -19.41 13.16 4.03
N GLU A 447 -20.72 13.36 3.86
CA GLU A 447 -21.69 12.26 3.80
C GLU A 447 -21.56 11.51 2.48
N PRO A 448 -21.28 10.20 2.49
CA PRO A 448 -21.17 9.42 1.28
C PRO A 448 -22.56 9.12 0.68
N THR A 449 -22.64 9.07 -0.65
CA THR A 449 -23.80 8.48 -1.33
C THR A 449 -23.84 6.99 -1.03
N ALA A 450 -24.86 6.55 -0.30
CA ALA A 450 -25.02 5.14 0.04
C ALA A 450 -25.42 4.33 -1.22
N ILE A 451 -24.60 3.35 -1.60
CA ILE A 451 -24.90 2.43 -2.72
C ILE A 451 -26.09 1.53 -2.33
N ILE A 452 -26.10 1.05 -1.09
CA ILE A 452 -27.21 0.27 -0.53
C ILE A 452 -28.06 1.21 0.34
N PRO A 453 -29.34 1.45 0.01
CA PRO A 453 -30.21 2.26 0.85
C PRO A 453 -30.34 1.70 2.29
N ALA A 454 -30.54 2.57 3.26
CA ALA A 454 -30.55 2.19 4.68
C ALA A 454 -31.58 1.07 5.00
N SER A 455 -32.77 1.11 4.38
CA SER A 455 -33.78 0.06 4.56
C SER A 455 -33.36 -1.31 4.05
N GLN A 456 -32.71 -1.37 2.89
CA GLN A 456 -32.17 -2.62 2.35
C GLN A 456 -30.96 -3.09 3.15
N ARG A 457 -30.09 -2.17 3.58
CA ARG A 457 -28.92 -2.50 4.40
C ARG A 457 -29.32 -3.24 5.67
N GLN A 458 -30.33 -2.74 6.40
CA GLN A 458 -30.82 -3.39 7.62
C GLN A 458 -31.39 -4.80 7.32
N SER A 459 -32.15 -4.96 6.23
CA SER A 459 -32.63 -6.28 5.80
C SER A 459 -31.47 -7.22 5.47
N HIS A 460 -30.45 -6.76 4.73
CA HIS A 460 -29.30 -7.59 4.37
C HIS A 460 -28.52 -8.08 5.61
N PHE A 461 -28.34 -7.25 6.63
CA PHE A 461 -27.68 -7.65 7.87
C PHE A 461 -28.49 -8.69 8.64
N TYR A 462 -29.81 -8.54 8.67
CA TYR A 462 -30.71 -9.51 9.29
C TYR A 462 -30.74 -10.85 8.54
N ASP A 463 -30.87 -10.81 7.21
CA ASP A 463 -30.99 -11.98 6.34
C ASP A 463 -29.68 -12.78 6.24
N LEU A 464 -28.54 -12.12 6.38
CA LEU A 464 -27.22 -12.73 6.38
C LEU A 464 -26.69 -13.06 7.78
N LYS A 465 -27.56 -13.04 8.80
CA LYS A 465 -27.20 -13.48 10.14
C LYS A 465 -26.80 -14.94 10.14
N ARG A 466 -25.58 -15.22 10.59
CA ARG A 466 -24.98 -16.57 10.54
C ARG A 466 -24.50 -17.09 11.89
N VAL A 467 -24.48 -16.21 12.89
CA VAL A 467 -23.91 -16.51 14.20
C VAL A 467 -24.83 -16.04 15.33
N THR A 468 -24.66 -16.65 16.49
CA THR A 468 -25.13 -16.14 17.78
C THR A 468 -23.95 -15.69 18.60
N TYR A 469 -24.15 -14.66 19.40
CA TYR A 469 -23.10 -14.13 20.27
C TYR A 469 -23.41 -14.48 21.73
N ARG A 470 -22.40 -14.99 22.43
CA ARG A 470 -22.39 -15.14 23.87
C ARG A 470 -21.29 -14.26 24.44
N VAL A 471 -21.62 -13.40 25.41
CA VAL A 471 -20.65 -12.50 26.03
C VAL A 471 -20.46 -12.90 27.50
N GLU A 472 -19.20 -13.15 27.85
CA GLU A 472 -18.77 -13.45 29.21
C GLU A 472 -18.02 -12.26 29.80
N THR A 473 -18.69 -11.50 30.67
CA THR A 473 -18.12 -10.27 31.26
C THR A 473 -17.20 -10.55 32.42
N GLU A 474 -17.43 -11.67 33.15
CA GLU A 474 -16.58 -12.11 34.25
C GLU A 474 -15.19 -12.54 33.73
N PRO A 475 -14.14 -12.24 34.49
CA PRO A 475 -12.78 -12.62 34.08
C PRO A 475 -12.59 -14.15 34.04
N TRP A 476 -12.02 -14.65 32.94
CA TRP A 476 -11.64 -16.06 32.79
C TRP A 476 -10.12 -16.19 32.77
N ASP A 477 -9.56 -17.14 33.53
CA ASP A 477 -8.18 -17.56 33.39
C ASP A 477 -7.99 -18.49 32.15
N TRP A 478 -6.76 -18.71 31.76
CA TRP A 478 -6.46 -19.53 30.57
C TRP A 478 -6.91 -20.97 30.71
N LYS A 479 -6.95 -21.52 31.96
CA LYS A 479 -7.44 -22.88 32.22
C LYS A 479 -8.93 -22.99 31.92
N ARG A 480 -9.72 -22.01 32.30
CA ARG A 480 -11.16 -21.98 32.00
C ARG A 480 -11.41 -21.83 30.50
N VAL A 481 -10.64 -21.01 29.81
CA VAL A 481 -10.74 -20.90 28.34
C VAL A 481 -10.39 -22.21 27.68
N ALA A 482 -9.32 -22.87 28.13
CA ALA A 482 -8.93 -24.18 27.63
C ALA A 482 -9.99 -25.27 27.88
N GLN A 483 -10.63 -25.27 29.06
CA GLN A 483 -11.75 -26.19 29.39
C GLN A 483 -12.94 -25.94 28.46
N GLU A 484 -13.28 -24.68 28.18
CA GLU A 484 -14.35 -24.33 27.24
C GLU A 484 -14.06 -24.84 25.83
N ILE A 485 -12.80 -24.75 25.36
CA ILE A 485 -12.36 -25.27 24.05
C ILE A 485 -12.37 -26.79 24.05
N ASN A 486 -11.80 -27.44 25.06
CA ASN A 486 -11.68 -28.91 25.14
C ASN A 486 -13.04 -29.60 25.34
N GLY A 487 -14.02 -28.93 25.95
CA GLY A 487 -15.38 -29.43 26.09
C GLY A 487 -16.18 -29.50 24.78
N GLN A 488 -15.62 -29.02 23.68
CA GLN A 488 -16.29 -29.00 22.37
C GLN A 488 -15.92 -30.22 21.51
N THR A 489 -16.91 -30.75 20.83
CA THR A 489 -16.74 -31.82 19.84
C THR A 489 -16.41 -31.30 18.44
N ALA A 490 -16.79 -30.07 18.12
CA ALA A 490 -16.55 -29.40 16.86
C ALA A 490 -15.24 -28.57 16.86
N SER A 491 -14.73 -28.31 15.68
CA SER A 491 -13.55 -27.45 15.49
C SER A 491 -13.77 -26.06 16.09
N CYS A 492 -12.71 -25.52 16.71
CA CYS A 492 -12.76 -24.27 17.43
C CYS A 492 -11.60 -23.34 17.04
N LEU A 493 -11.91 -22.06 16.81
CA LEU A 493 -10.95 -20.99 16.59
C LEU A 493 -10.92 -20.07 17.83
N ALA A 494 -9.74 -19.84 18.42
CA ALA A 494 -9.56 -18.85 19.47
C ALA A 494 -8.66 -17.71 19.00
N ILE A 495 -9.15 -16.48 19.09
CA ILE A 495 -8.45 -15.27 18.62
C ILE A 495 -8.12 -14.39 19.82
N LEU A 496 -6.82 -14.14 20.02
CA LEU A 496 -6.25 -13.38 21.13
C LEU A 496 -5.67 -12.05 20.65
N ASN A 497 -5.43 -11.12 21.60
CA ASN A 497 -4.90 -9.80 21.26
C ASN A 497 -3.36 -9.78 21.18
N THR A 498 -2.68 -10.68 21.86
CA THR A 498 -1.22 -10.70 21.92
C THR A 498 -0.65 -12.09 21.65
N LYS A 499 0.60 -12.12 21.20
CA LYS A 499 1.36 -13.36 20.98
C LYS A 499 1.49 -14.15 22.28
N ASN A 500 1.77 -13.47 23.41
CA ASN A 500 1.90 -14.11 24.72
C ASN A 500 0.60 -14.73 25.20
N ASP A 501 -0.53 -14.07 25.01
CA ASP A 501 -1.84 -14.64 25.34
C ASP A 501 -2.11 -15.90 24.50
N ALA A 502 -1.76 -15.88 23.20
CA ALA A 502 -1.91 -17.03 22.35
C ALA A 502 -1.04 -18.21 22.81
N LEU A 503 0.21 -17.95 23.18
CA LEU A 503 1.11 -18.98 23.73
C LEU A 503 0.65 -19.48 25.10
N ALA A 504 0.16 -18.59 25.97
CA ALA A 504 -0.36 -18.97 27.29
C ALA A 504 -1.58 -19.88 27.16
N LEU A 505 -2.52 -19.56 26.26
CA LEU A 505 -3.67 -20.42 26.00
C LEU A 505 -3.26 -21.75 25.37
N LEU A 506 -2.31 -21.74 24.43
CA LEU A 506 -1.80 -22.96 23.80
C LEU A 506 -1.20 -23.92 24.84
N ARG A 507 -0.40 -23.39 25.79
CA ARG A 507 0.14 -24.19 26.89
C ARG A 507 -0.96 -24.70 27.84
N ALA A 508 -2.01 -23.90 28.09
CA ALA A 508 -3.12 -24.29 28.97
C ALA A 508 -4.02 -25.36 28.35
N LEU A 509 -4.09 -25.42 26.98
CA LEU A 509 -4.84 -26.45 26.26
C LEU A 509 -4.25 -27.85 26.45
N ASP A 510 -2.93 -27.94 26.57
CA ASP A 510 -2.17 -29.21 26.68
C ASP A 510 -2.55 -30.21 25.55
N ASP A 511 -2.81 -29.70 24.36
CA ASP A 511 -3.21 -30.46 23.18
C ASP A 511 -2.08 -30.39 22.14
N PRO A 512 -1.34 -31.53 21.94
CA PRO A 512 -0.25 -31.58 20.97
C PRO A 512 -0.72 -31.44 19.51
N GLU A 513 -2.02 -31.59 19.24
CA GLU A 513 -2.61 -31.42 17.91
C GLU A 513 -3.14 -30.00 17.68
N ALA A 514 -3.09 -29.14 18.70
CA ALA A 514 -3.47 -27.74 18.55
C ALA A 514 -2.56 -27.01 17.57
N ARG A 515 -3.13 -26.14 16.76
CA ARG A 515 -2.44 -25.32 15.76
C ARG A 515 -2.27 -23.92 16.30
N HIS A 516 -1.16 -23.31 15.96
CA HIS A 516 -0.87 -21.91 16.28
C HIS A 516 -0.67 -21.08 15.01
N LEU A 517 -1.19 -19.87 15.00
CA LEU A 517 -1.01 -18.92 13.90
C LEU A 517 -0.78 -17.49 14.43
N SER A 518 0.44 -17.00 14.28
CA SER A 518 0.78 -15.61 14.64
C SER A 518 1.97 -15.12 13.82
N THR A 519 2.38 -13.88 14.03
CA THR A 519 3.61 -13.32 13.42
C THR A 519 4.91 -13.84 14.05
N LEU A 520 4.86 -14.75 15.02
CA LEU A 520 6.02 -15.54 15.45
C LEU A 520 6.46 -16.61 14.44
N LEU A 521 5.59 -16.89 13.48
CA LEU A 521 5.85 -17.80 12.37
C LEU A 521 6.29 -17.02 11.13
N CYS A 522 7.26 -17.57 10.39
CA CYS A 522 7.62 -17.00 9.09
C CYS A 522 6.47 -17.13 8.06
N GLY A 523 6.55 -16.41 6.96
CA GLY A 523 5.49 -16.35 5.95
C GLY A 523 5.12 -17.70 5.37
N GLU A 524 6.10 -18.57 5.09
CA GLU A 524 5.89 -19.92 4.57
C GLU A 524 5.21 -20.82 5.60
N HIS A 525 5.64 -20.77 6.85
CA HIS A 525 5.02 -21.54 7.93
C HIS A 525 3.54 -21.14 8.12
N ARG A 526 3.22 -19.85 8.13
CA ARG A 526 1.82 -19.38 8.22
C ARG A 526 0.95 -19.91 7.08
N ARG A 527 1.47 -19.93 5.84
CA ARG A 527 0.74 -20.49 4.68
C ARG A 527 0.46 -22.00 4.86
N HIS A 528 1.42 -22.74 5.39
CA HIS A 528 1.26 -24.18 5.65
C HIS A 528 0.22 -24.44 6.76
N VAL A 529 0.25 -23.72 7.87
CA VAL A 529 -0.76 -23.81 8.95
C VAL A 529 -2.16 -23.55 8.41
N LEU A 530 -2.34 -22.50 7.62
CA LEU A 530 -3.64 -22.16 7.03
C LEU A 530 -4.13 -23.21 6.03
N ALA A 531 -3.25 -23.73 5.19
CA ALA A 531 -3.58 -24.79 4.24
C ALA A 531 -4.00 -26.09 4.95
N ASP A 532 -3.26 -26.48 6.00
CA ASP A 532 -3.59 -27.65 6.81
C ASP A 532 -4.92 -27.46 7.56
N ALA A 533 -5.13 -26.30 8.19
CA ALA A 533 -6.38 -26.02 8.88
C ALA A 533 -7.59 -26.08 7.93
N LYS A 534 -7.48 -25.53 6.71
CA LYS A 534 -8.52 -25.61 5.68
C LYS A 534 -8.81 -27.06 5.27
N ALA A 535 -7.77 -27.86 5.05
CA ALA A 535 -7.90 -29.27 4.68
C ALA A 535 -8.57 -30.08 5.81
N ALA A 536 -8.17 -29.84 7.06
CA ALA A 536 -8.73 -30.50 8.23
C ALA A 536 -10.20 -30.14 8.45
N LEU A 537 -10.58 -28.85 8.35
CA LEU A 537 -11.98 -28.41 8.44
C LEU A 537 -12.84 -29.02 7.34
N LYS A 538 -12.31 -29.15 6.13
CA LYS A 538 -13.01 -29.83 5.03
C LYS A 538 -13.20 -31.33 5.33
N ALA A 539 -12.19 -32.01 5.89
CA ALA A 539 -12.25 -33.41 6.27
C ALA A 539 -13.27 -33.65 7.39
N GLU A 540 -13.27 -32.78 8.43
CA GLU A 540 -14.28 -32.82 9.51
C GLU A 540 -15.71 -32.73 8.99
N ARG A 541 -15.99 -31.72 8.12
CA ARG A 541 -17.32 -31.55 7.49
C ARG A 541 -17.77 -32.76 6.69
N CYS A 542 -16.84 -33.52 6.14
CA CYS A 542 -17.13 -34.76 5.43
C CYS A 542 -17.19 -36.01 6.37
N GLY A 543 -17.06 -35.82 7.69
CA GLY A 543 -17.00 -36.93 8.64
C GLY A 543 -15.75 -37.81 8.53
N LYS A 544 -14.67 -37.29 7.89
CA LYS A 544 -13.43 -38.03 7.59
C LYS A 544 -12.22 -37.60 8.43
N GLY A 545 -12.40 -36.63 9.35
CA GLY A 545 -11.31 -36.11 10.17
C GLY A 545 -11.77 -35.67 11.54
N PRO A 546 -10.84 -35.52 12.51
CA PRO A 546 -11.15 -34.99 13.84
C PRO A 546 -11.37 -33.48 13.80
N ALA A 547 -12.04 -32.97 14.84
CA ALA A 547 -12.13 -31.56 15.12
C ALA A 547 -10.75 -30.97 15.44
N ILE A 548 -10.50 -29.75 14.96
CA ILE A 548 -9.23 -29.03 15.19
C ILE A 548 -9.36 -27.87 16.15
N ARG A 549 -8.27 -27.52 16.79
CA ARG A 549 -8.10 -26.34 17.63
C ARG A 549 -7.08 -25.41 16.99
N LEU A 550 -7.49 -24.19 16.64
CA LEU A 550 -6.59 -23.18 16.09
C LEU A 550 -6.54 -21.98 17.05
N ILE A 551 -5.36 -21.73 17.62
CA ILE A 551 -5.10 -20.58 18.48
C ILE A 551 -4.34 -19.54 17.67
N THR A 552 -4.86 -18.32 17.64
CA THR A 552 -4.30 -17.30 16.75
C THR A 552 -4.35 -15.90 17.36
N THR A 553 -3.57 -15.00 16.80
CA THR A 553 -3.72 -13.55 16.98
C THR A 553 -4.60 -12.95 15.87
N GLN A 554 -4.67 -11.63 15.79
CA GLN A 554 -5.49 -10.89 14.82
C GLN A 554 -5.15 -11.19 13.34
N VAL A 555 -4.06 -11.89 13.06
CA VAL A 555 -3.63 -12.22 11.68
C VAL A 555 -4.68 -13.00 10.88
N ILE A 556 -5.67 -13.61 11.54
CA ILE A 556 -6.75 -14.35 10.89
C ILE A 556 -8.00 -13.49 10.61
N GLU A 557 -8.13 -12.34 11.27
CA GLU A 557 -9.34 -11.50 11.19
C GLU A 557 -9.54 -10.95 9.79
N ALA A 558 -8.45 -10.66 9.07
CA ALA A 558 -8.52 -10.14 7.71
C ALA A 558 -7.75 -11.04 6.73
N GLY A 559 -8.28 -11.19 5.53
CA GLY A 559 -7.61 -11.88 4.42
C GLY A 559 -7.56 -13.40 4.47
N CYS A 560 -8.07 -14.02 5.52
CA CYS A 560 -8.10 -15.48 5.60
C CYS A 560 -9.48 -16.01 5.21
N ASP A 561 -9.54 -16.83 4.16
CA ASP A 561 -10.74 -17.55 3.79
C ASP A 561 -10.78 -18.88 4.59
N ILE A 562 -11.29 -18.81 5.82
CA ILE A 562 -11.43 -19.94 6.73
C ILE A 562 -12.79 -19.85 7.42
N ASP A 563 -13.38 -21.01 7.71
CA ASP A 563 -14.74 -21.13 8.20
C ASP A 563 -14.84 -22.18 9.31
N PHE A 564 -14.98 -21.72 10.54
CA PHE A 564 -15.11 -22.54 11.73
C PHE A 564 -16.57 -22.61 12.19
N PRO A 565 -17.02 -23.72 12.79
CA PRO A 565 -18.34 -23.80 13.42
C PRO A 565 -18.43 -22.96 14.69
N ARG A 566 -17.29 -22.73 15.37
CA ARG A 566 -17.21 -21.98 16.62
C ARG A 566 -15.99 -21.09 16.69
N VAL A 567 -16.18 -19.87 17.22
CA VAL A 567 -15.12 -18.87 17.43
C VAL A 567 -15.15 -18.34 18.85
N LEU A 568 -14.00 -18.34 19.51
CA LEU A 568 -13.77 -17.65 20.77
C LEU A 568 -12.94 -16.39 20.47
N ARG A 569 -13.39 -15.24 20.96
CA ARG A 569 -12.67 -13.96 20.78
C ARG A 569 -12.45 -13.31 22.15
N ALA A 570 -11.19 -13.10 22.51
CA ALA A 570 -10.87 -12.25 23.65
C ALA A 570 -11.43 -10.84 23.43
N ARG A 571 -11.85 -10.15 24.48
CA ARG A 571 -12.33 -8.76 24.39
C ARG A 571 -11.38 -7.94 23.51
N GLY A 572 -11.95 -7.22 22.55
CA GLY A 572 -11.20 -6.48 21.53
C GLY A 572 -11.99 -5.26 21.06
N PRO A 573 -11.44 -4.47 20.13
CA PRO A 573 -12.21 -3.47 19.40
C PRO A 573 -13.43 -4.08 18.73
N LEU A 574 -14.53 -3.33 18.63
CA LEU A 574 -15.81 -3.86 18.16
C LEU A 574 -15.75 -4.36 16.71
N ASP A 575 -15.09 -3.61 15.84
CA ASP A 575 -14.87 -4.00 14.45
C ASP A 575 -14.10 -5.33 14.34
N ARG A 576 -13.12 -5.55 15.21
CA ARG A 576 -12.34 -6.81 15.28
C ARG A 576 -13.16 -7.97 15.79
N ILE A 577 -14.07 -7.74 16.74
CA ILE A 577 -15.03 -8.76 17.19
C ILE A 577 -15.95 -9.17 16.03
N ILE A 578 -16.48 -8.22 15.26
CA ILE A 578 -17.33 -8.49 14.10
C ILE A 578 -16.55 -9.22 12.99
N GLN A 579 -15.28 -8.85 12.76
CA GLN A 579 -14.43 -9.54 11.79
C GLN A 579 -14.13 -10.98 12.22
N ALA A 580 -13.89 -11.21 13.51
CA ALA A 580 -13.70 -12.55 14.08
C ALA A 580 -14.96 -13.41 13.90
N ALA A 581 -16.15 -12.84 14.17
CA ALA A 581 -17.43 -13.49 13.94
C ALA A 581 -17.63 -13.86 12.46
N GLY A 582 -17.11 -13.06 11.53
CA GLY A 582 -17.07 -13.35 10.11
C GLY A 582 -16.24 -14.59 9.73
N ARG A 583 -15.53 -15.24 10.67
CA ARG A 583 -14.84 -16.53 10.51
C ARG A 583 -15.65 -17.71 11.05
N CYS A 584 -16.81 -17.43 11.63
CA CYS A 584 -17.75 -18.41 12.15
C CYS A 584 -18.90 -18.60 11.16
N ASN A 585 -19.16 -19.86 10.75
CA ASN A 585 -20.22 -20.18 9.81
C ASN A 585 -20.24 -19.26 8.56
N ARG A 586 -19.06 -18.93 8.07
CA ARG A 586 -18.86 -17.95 7.00
C ARG A 586 -19.64 -18.27 5.73
N GLU A 587 -19.71 -19.56 5.39
CA GLU A 587 -20.42 -20.02 4.20
C GLU A 587 -21.90 -20.32 4.45
N GLY A 588 -22.36 -20.24 5.70
CA GLY A 588 -23.75 -20.55 6.06
C GLY A 588 -24.14 -22.03 5.91
N LYS A 589 -23.15 -22.95 5.89
CA LYS A 589 -23.35 -24.38 5.59
C LYS A 589 -23.53 -25.26 6.83
N LEU A 590 -23.59 -24.70 8.03
CA LEU A 590 -23.74 -25.49 9.27
C LEU A 590 -25.16 -26.02 9.50
N GLY A 591 -26.16 -25.55 8.76
CA GLY A 591 -27.57 -25.87 9.02
C GLY A 591 -28.13 -25.24 10.31
N ALA A 592 -27.31 -24.56 11.10
CA ALA A 592 -27.64 -23.81 12.29
C ALA A 592 -26.75 -22.57 12.38
N LEU A 593 -27.06 -21.63 13.30
CA LEU A 593 -26.18 -20.49 13.55
C LEU A 593 -24.88 -20.97 14.23
N GLY A 594 -23.75 -20.39 13.81
CA GLY A 594 -22.46 -20.61 14.47
C GLY A 594 -22.41 -19.96 15.87
N ASP A 595 -21.52 -20.42 16.71
CA ASP A 595 -21.39 -19.91 18.09
C ASP A 595 -20.14 -19.00 18.23
N VAL A 596 -20.35 -17.75 18.62
CA VAL A 596 -19.28 -16.78 18.87
C VAL A 596 -19.27 -16.44 20.34
N LEU A 597 -18.21 -16.84 21.05
CA LEU A 597 -17.98 -16.50 22.43
C LEU A 597 -17.00 -15.33 22.56
N ILE A 598 -17.47 -14.22 23.12
CA ILE A 598 -16.64 -13.08 23.52
C ILE A 598 -16.32 -13.23 25.01
N PHE A 599 -15.05 -13.32 25.37
CA PHE A 599 -14.64 -13.54 26.76
C PHE A 599 -13.65 -12.48 27.26
N ASN A 600 -13.63 -12.28 28.59
CA ASN A 600 -12.74 -11.34 29.25
C ASN A 600 -11.57 -12.11 29.90
N PRO A 601 -10.37 -12.16 29.30
CA PRO A 601 -9.25 -12.85 29.92
C PRO A 601 -8.74 -12.08 31.16
N SER A 602 -8.56 -12.77 32.29
CA SER A 602 -8.10 -12.18 33.55
C SER A 602 -6.63 -11.70 33.46
N GLU A 603 -5.80 -12.44 32.77
CA GLU A 603 -4.37 -12.17 32.60
C GLU A 603 -4.05 -11.57 31.22
N GLY A 604 -5.05 -11.49 30.33
CA GLY A 604 -4.88 -11.05 28.96
C GLY A 604 -4.54 -9.57 28.83
N LYS A 605 -3.64 -9.27 27.93
CA LYS A 605 -3.21 -7.90 27.62
C LYS A 605 -3.79 -7.43 26.29
N ALA A 606 -3.87 -6.12 26.13
CA ALA A 606 -4.18 -5.47 24.87
C ALA A 606 -3.00 -4.57 24.46
N PRO A 607 -2.75 -4.42 23.15
CA PRO A 607 -1.80 -3.46 22.63
C PRO A 607 -1.99 -2.08 23.24
N PRO A 608 -0.95 -1.38 23.71
CA PRO A 608 -1.08 -0.02 24.22
C PRO A 608 -1.44 0.97 23.09
N GLY A 609 -1.82 2.19 23.48
CA GLY A 609 -2.20 3.25 22.54
C GLY A 609 -3.62 3.10 22.03
N ASP A 610 -3.83 3.42 20.74
CA ASP A 610 -5.16 3.48 20.13
C ASP A 610 -5.94 2.17 20.24
N TYR A 611 -5.26 1.04 20.14
CA TYR A 611 -5.89 -0.28 20.27
C TYR A 611 -6.48 -0.50 21.66
N LEU A 612 -5.72 -0.16 22.72
CA LEU A 612 -6.22 -0.29 24.11
C LEU A 612 -7.43 0.61 24.35
N THR A 613 -7.40 1.84 23.86
CA THR A 613 -8.54 2.77 23.91
C THR A 613 -9.76 2.18 23.21
N ALA A 614 -9.57 1.62 22.00
CA ALA A 614 -10.65 0.97 21.24
C ALA A 614 -11.23 -0.25 21.99
N VAL A 615 -10.38 -1.07 22.64
CA VAL A 615 -10.83 -2.19 23.50
C VAL A 615 -11.65 -1.69 24.68
N GLN A 616 -11.23 -0.62 25.33
CA GLN A 616 -11.94 -0.04 26.48
C GLN A 616 -13.31 0.49 26.08
N GLU A 617 -13.39 1.26 24.97
CA GLU A 617 -14.65 1.80 24.48
C GLU A 617 -15.63 0.68 24.08
N ALA A 618 -15.16 -0.32 23.31
CA ALA A 618 -15.97 -1.47 22.95
C ALA A 618 -16.49 -2.22 24.18
N TRP A 619 -15.63 -2.40 25.18
CA TRP A 619 -15.99 -3.11 26.40
C TRP A 619 -16.97 -2.33 27.27
N MET A 620 -16.89 -1.00 27.31
CA MET A 620 -17.87 -0.15 27.97
C MET A 620 -19.25 -0.24 27.30
N MET A 621 -19.30 -0.23 25.96
CA MET A 621 -20.56 -0.43 25.21
C MET A 621 -21.18 -1.79 25.54
N ILE A 622 -20.39 -2.85 25.54
CA ILE A 622 -20.85 -4.22 25.82
C ILE A 622 -21.40 -4.34 27.24
N LYS A 623 -20.72 -3.75 28.25
CA LYS A 623 -21.16 -3.77 29.64
C LYS A 623 -22.35 -2.85 29.93
N GLY A 624 -22.50 -1.79 29.17
CA GLY A 624 -23.51 -0.74 29.43
C GLY A 624 -24.91 -1.09 28.95
N GLY A 625 -25.11 -2.17 28.19
CA GLY A 625 -26.42 -2.52 27.68
C GLY A 625 -26.43 -3.70 26.73
N GLU A 626 -27.57 -3.97 26.11
CA GLU A 626 -27.70 -4.99 25.06
C GLU A 626 -27.10 -4.47 23.79
N VAL A 627 -25.90 -4.98 23.40
CA VAL A 627 -25.27 -4.70 22.14
C VAL A 627 -25.82 -5.66 21.08
N ASN A 628 -26.47 -5.12 20.06
CA ASN A 628 -26.89 -5.91 18.90
C ASN A 628 -25.77 -5.92 17.84
N PHE A 629 -24.97 -6.99 17.81
CA PHE A 629 -23.88 -7.15 16.85
C PHE A 629 -24.34 -7.28 15.37
N ASP A 630 -25.63 -7.48 15.14
CA ASP A 630 -26.22 -7.55 13.80
C ASP A 630 -26.73 -6.17 13.32
N ASP A 631 -26.59 -5.12 14.13
CA ASP A 631 -26.96 -3.76 13.76
C ASP A 631 -25.87 -3.14 12.87
N PRO A 632 -26.17 -2.74 11.62
CA PRO A 632 -25.20 -2.11 10.74
C PRO A 632 -24.64 -0.76 11.24
N ASP A 633 -25.36 -0.08 12.14
CA ASP A 633 -24.97 1.24 12.66
C ASP A 633 -24.13 1.14 13.95
N LEU A 634 -24.09 -0.02 14.59
CA LEU A 634 -23.30 -0.27 15.81
C LEU A 634 -21.83 0.09 15.65
N ALA A 635 -21.24 -0.25 14.51
CA ALA A 635 -19.84 0.08 14.23
C ALA A 635 -19.61 1.59 14.16
N THR A 636 -20.53 2.33 13.52
CA THR A 636 -20.45 3.79 13.41
C THR A 636 -20.51 4.44 14.81
N GLU A 637 -21.42 3.97 15.68
CA GLU A 637 -21.50 4.44 17.07
C GLU A 637 -20.19 4.16 17.84
N PHE A 638 -19.66 2.96 17.71
CA PHE A 638 -18.37 2.59 18.32
C PHE A 638 -17.24 3.51 17.85
N PHE A 639 -17.10 3.73 16.55
CA PHE A 639 -16.03 4.60 16.03
C PHE A 639 -16.21 6.05 16.47
N ALA A 640 -17.45 6.56 16.56
CA ALA A 640 -17.70 7.89 17.10
C ALA A 640 -17.20 8.03 18.55
N ARG A 641 -17.47 7.05 19.41
CA ARG A 641 -16.97 7.01 20.80
C ARG A 641 -15.45 6.87 20.86
N PHE A 642 -14.90 5.96 20.06
CA PHE A 642 -13.45 5.73 19.98
C PHE A 642 -12.70 7.00 19.55
N TYR A 643 -13.14 7.67 18.49
CA TYR A 643 -12.54 8.92 18.06
C TYR A 643 -12.70 10.03 19.09
N ALA A 644 -13.83 10.06 19.79
CA ALA A 644 -14.05 10.97 20.92
C ALA A 644 -13.03 10.75 22.04
N ALA A 645 -12.78 9.50 22.40
CA ALA A 645 -11.83 9.14 23.45
C ALA A 645 -10.38 9.50 23.09
N LEU A 646 -10.00 9.38 21.79
CA LEU A 646 -8.70 9.82 21.31
C LEU A 646 -8.56 11.35 21.28
N GLY A 647 -9.65 12.04 21.02
CA GLY A 647 -9.70 13.50 20.87
C GLY A 647 -8.93 14.01 19.63
N PRO A 648 -9.01 15.31 19.31
CA PRO A 648 -8.42 15.86 18.09
C PRO A 648 -6.91 15.67 17.97
N LYS A 649 -6.19 15.72 19.10
CA LYS A 649 -4.74 15.50 19.11
C LYS A 649 -4.37 14.04 18.86
N GLY A 650 -5.19 13.08 19.30
CA GLY A 650 -4.98 11.66 19.01
C GLY A 650 -5.22 11.31 17.55
N LEU A 651 -6.15 12.01 16.89
CA LEU A 651 -6.50 11.80 15.48
C LEU A 651 -5.54 12.46 14.48
N ASP A 652 -4.63 13.30 14.94
CA ASP A 652 -3.60 13.95 14.11
C ASP A 652 -2.26 14.05 14.88
N ASN A 653 -1.99 13.09 15.74
CA ASN A 653 -0.75 13.07 16.49
C ASN A 653 0.10 11.89 16.01
N PRO A 654 1.00 12.11 15.05
CA PRO A 654 1.90 11.06 14.62
C PRO A 654 2.78 10.63 15.78
N GLN A 655 3.31 9.45 15.69
CA GLN A 655 4.40 9.01 16.53
C GLN A 655 5.52 10.05 16.50
N ALA A 656 6.17 10.23 17.65
CA ALA A 656 7.24 11.21 17.75
C ALA A 656 8.35 10.91 16.73
N VAL A 657 8.49 11.78 15.75
CA VAL A 657 9.52 11.70 14.71
C VAL A 657 10.78 12.41 15.23
N ILE A 658 11.92 11.80 15.05
CA ILE A 658 13.21 12.47 15.35
C ILE A 658 13.58 13.33 14.15
N VAL A 659 13.63 14.65 14.36
CA VAL A 659 14.08 15.61 13.35
C VAL A 659 15.29 16.34 13.93
N ASP A 660 16.42 16.27 13.25
CA ASP A 660 17.69 16.88 13.71
C ASP A 660 18.06 16.49 15.16
N GLY A 661 17.79 15.24 15.55
CA GLY A 661 18.03 14.74 16.91
C GLY A 661 16.98 15.18 17.96
N ILE A 662 15.97 15.94 17.57
CA ILE A 662 14.89 16.41 18.44
C ILE A 662 13.62 15.61 18.16
N LYS A 663 13.01 15.07 19.21
CA LYS A 663 11.75 14.33 19.13
C LYS A 663 10.58 15.31 18.90
N SER A 664 10.10 15.40 17.66
CA SER A 664 8.96 16.25 17.30
C SER A 664 7.66 15.50 17.52
N LYS A 665 6.75 16.10 18.30
CA LYS A 665 5.36 15.65 18.50
C LYS A 665 4.34 16.55 17.80
N GLU A 666 4.79 17.35 16.85
CA GLU A 666 3.89 18.24 16.12
C GLU A 666 2.98 17.43 15.19
N PRO A 667 1.70 17.82 15.06
CA PRO A 667 0.77 17.20 14.13
C PRO A 667 1.28 17.23 12.67
N VAL A 668 0.91 16.21 11.88
CA VAL A 668 1.25 16.15 10.43
C VAL A 668 0.74 17.38 9.70
N GLN A 669 -0.42 17.88 10.10
CA GLN A 669 -1.03 19.05 9.49
C GLN A 669 -0.16 20.32 9.62
N ASP A 670 0.60 20.47 10.70
CA ASP A 670 1.50 21.63 10.84
C ASP A 670 2.70 21.50 9.89
N SER A 671 3.22 20.30 9.67
CA SER A 671 4.25 20.04 8.66
C SER A 671 3.74 20.27 7.23
N ARG A 672 2.49 19.91 6.95
CA ARG A 672 1.82 20.23 5.68
C ARG A 672 1.63 21.73 5.50
N LYS A 673 1.20 22.47 6.53
CA LYS A 673 1.10 23.94 6.50
C LYS A 673 2.43 24.61 6.21
N ALA A 674 3.51 24.07 6.77
CA ALA A 674 4.87 24.53 6.51
C ALA A 674 5.40 24.12 5.13
N LEU A 675 4.66 23.29 4.37
CA LEU A 675 5.08 22.71 3.09
C LEU A 675 6.43 21.96 3.20
N ASP A 676 6.63 21.30 4.33
CA ASP A 676 7.82 20.46 4.61
C ASP A 676 7.57 19.03 4.15
N TYR A 677 7.75 18.78 2.84
CA TYR A 677 7.48 17.50 2.21
C TYR A 677 8.28 16.32 2.79
N PRO A 678 9.58 16.46 3.11
CA PRO A 678 10.33 15.39 3.78
C PRO A 678 9.73 15.01 5.14
N LEU A 679 9.37 16.01 5.95
CA LEU A 679 8.79 15.77 7.26
C LEU A 679 7.39 15.17 7.17
N VAL A 680 6.56 15.63 6.21
CA VAL A 680 5.27 15.02 5.93
C VAL A 680 5.44 13.54 5.53
N ALA A 681 6.39 13.24 4.62
CA ALA A 681 6.63 11.85 4.19
C ALA A 681 7.10 10.94 5.33
N GLN A 682 7.87 11.47 6.29
CA GLN A 682 8.26 10.72 7.50
C GLN A 682 7.08 10.47 8.43
N LYS A 683 6.21 11.48 8.62
CA LYS A 683 5.06 11.41 9.52
C LYS A 683 3.88 10.63 8.94
N MET A 684 3.75 10.54 7.62
CA MET A 684 2.67 9.84 6.93
C MET A 684 2.99 8.35 6.67
N ARG A 685 3.84 7.74 7.47
CA ARG A 685 4.03 6.29 7.46
C ARG A 685 2.86 5.61 8.16
N LEU A 686 2.15 4.77 7.41
CA LEU A 686 1.01 4.02 7.93
C LEU A 686 1.45 2.81 8.76
N ILE A 687 2.65 2.29 8.45
CA ILE A 687 3.29 1.21 9.19
C ILE A 687 4.59 1.74 9.76
N ASP A 688 4.82 1.49 11.05
CA ASP A 688 6.12 1.76 11.66
C ASP A 688 7.15 0.77 11.16
N ASP A 689 8.19 1.27 10.52
CA ASP A 689 9.36 0.47 10.07
C ASP A 689 10.33 0.14 11.22
N ASP A 690 9.84 -0.01 12.45
CA ASP A 690 10.69 -0.38 13.60
C ASP A 690 10.89 -1.90 13.70
N THR A 691 10.79 -2.61 12.56
CA THR A 691 11.03 -4.05 12.52
C THR A 691 12.17 -4.39 11.58
N SER A 692 12.97 -5.37 11.99
CA SER A 692 14.01 -5.96 11.17
C SER A 692 13.64 -7.38 10.77
N PRO A 693 13.89 -7.80 9.52
CA PRO A 693 13.69 -9.16 9.09
C PRO A 693 14.73 -10.10 9.73
N VAL A 694 14.25 -11.16 10.35
CA VAL A 694 15.07 -12.22 10.94
C VAL A 694 14.82 -13.50 10.15
N LEU A 695 15.83 -13.98 9.46
CA LEU A 695 15.81 -15.25 8.70
C LEU A 695 15.83 -16.42 9.68
N VAL A 696 14.86 -17.35 9.53
CA VAL A 696 14.67 -18.48 10.44
C VAL A 696 14.78 -19.82 9.73
N PRO A 697 15.31 -20.89 10.41
CA PRO A 697 15.51 -22.19 9.83
C PRO A 697 14.20 -23.01 9.76
N TYR A 698 13.25 -22.58 8.95
CA TYR A 698 12.01 -23.31 8.71
C TYR A 698 12.21 -24.39 7.65
N HIS A 699 12.79 -25.50 8.02
CA HIS A 699 13.01 -26.69 7.18
C HIS A 699 12.26 -27.93 7.69
N ARG A 700 11.86 -27.95 8.95
CA ARG A 700 11.06 -29.02 9.54
C ARG A 700 9.88 -28.42 10.27
N GLY A 701 8.71 -28.64 9.73
CA GLY A 701 7.45 -28.36 10.41
C GLY A 701 6.71 -29.67 10.60
N ARG A 702 5.65 -29.63 11.43
CA ARG A 702 4.64 -30.68 11.54
C ARG A 702 4.01 -31.02 10.17
N PHE A 703 4.11 -30.11 9.22
CA PHE A 703 3.56 -30.20 7.88
C PHE A 703 4.66 -30.73 6.96
N ALA A 704 4.53 -31.96 6.48
CA ALA A 704 5.51 -32.69 5.67
C ALA A 704 5.85 -32.07 4.28
N ARG A 705 5.44 -30.83 4.04
CA ARG A 705 5.58 -30.09 2.77
C ARG A 705 6.50 -28.88 2.85
N ALA A 706 7.37 -28.75 3.86
CA ALA A 706 8.41 -27.74 3.82
C ALA A 706 9.26 -27.96 2.54
N LYS A 707 9.32 -26.96 1.69
CA LYS A 707 10.06 -27.02 0.41
C LYS A 707 11.57 -27.02 0.61
N HIS A 708 12.05 -26.65 1.79
CA HIS A 708 13.45 -26.47 2.11
C HIS A 708 13.91 -27.51 3.13
N SER A 709 15.00 -28.21 2.83
CA SER A 709 15.76 -29.01 3.78
C SER A 709 16.65 -28.12 4.66
N GLN A 710 17.27 -28.70 5.69
CA GLN A 710 18.28 -27.98 6.46
C GLN A 710 19.49 -27.59 5.58
N GLU A 711 19.88 -28.46 4.66
CA GLU A 711 20.98 -28.22 3.71
C GLU A 711 20.65 -27.03 2.79
N ASP A 712 19.40 -26.91 2.32
CA ASP A 712 18.94 -25.76 1.53
C ASP A 712 19.03 -24.45 2.32
N TYR A 713 18.65 -24.47 3.61
CA TYR A 713 18.75 -23.32 4.49
C TYR A 713 20.22 -22.92 4.73
N GLU A 714 21.09 -23.89 5.01
CA GLU A 714 22.52 -23.63 5.21
C GLU A 714 23.19 -23.10 3.93
N ALA A 715 22.81 -23.64 2.77
CA ALA A 715 23.27 -23.15 1.48
C ALA A 715 22.78 -21.72 1.21
N LEU A 716 21.54 -21.39 1.60
CA LEU A 716 20.98 -20.05 1.51
C LEU A 716 21.77 -19.05 2.38
N VAL A 717 22.05 -19.42 3.64
CA VAL A 717 22.87 -18.61 4.56
C VAL A 717 24.28 -18.39 4.01
N ALA A 718 24.94 -19.43 3.49
CA ALA A 718 26.25 -19.31 2.88
C ALA A 718 26.27 -18.36 1.67
N ARG A 719 25.22 -18.36 0.84
CA ARG A 719 25.09 -17.42 -0.29
C ARG A 719 24.95 -15.97 0.19
N ILE A 720 24.21 -15.75 1.27
CA ILE A 720 24.05 -14.42 1.90
C ILE A 720 25.41 -13.92 2.41
N GLU A 721 26.15 -14.77 3.14
CA GLU A 721 27.44 -14.42 3.69
C GLU A 721 28.51 -14.16 2.61
N ALA A 722 28.49 -14.90 1.51
CA ALA A 722 29.37 -14.70 0.38
C ALA A 722 29.15 -13.33 -0.30
N GLN A 723 27.90 -12.91 -0.53
CA GLN A 723 27.59 -11.60 -1.09
C GLN A 723 28.00 -10.45 -0.13
N GLN A 724 27.82 -10.65 1.14
CA GLN A 724 28.28 -9.71 2.17
C GLN A 724 29.80 -9.54 2.16
N GLY A 725 30.56 -10.64 2.06
CA GLY A 725 32.02 -10.63 1.97
C GLY A 725 32.57 -9.87 0.75
N GLU A 726 31.77 -9.77 -0.31
CA GLU A 726 32.10 -8.99 -1.52
C GLU A 726 31.71 -7.50 -1.42
N GLY A 727 31.14 -7.05 -0.30
CA GLY A 727 30.66 -5.68 -0.12
C GLY A 727 29.48 -5.30 -1.05
N LYS A 728 28.80 -6.29 -1.58
CA LYS A 728 27.61 -6.11 -2.44
C LYS A 728 26.36 -6.25 -1.61
N GLY A 729 25.35 -5.40 -1.88
CA GLY A 729 23.99 -5.56 -1.33
C GLY A 729 23.38 -6.90 -1.73
N LEU A 730 22.48 -7.40 -0.90
CA LEU A 730 21.71 -8.60 -1.22
C LEU A 730 20.91 -8.33 -2.51
N GLY A 731 21.23 -9.09 -3.56
CA GLY A 731 20.53 -8.97 -4.84
C GLY A 731 19.02 -9.26 -4.68
N ARG A 732 18.17 -8.59 -5.46
CA ARG A 732 16.72 -8.74 -5.38
C ARG A 732 16.22 -10.19 -5.41
N GLY A 733 16.86 -11.07 -6.18
CA GLY A 733 16.53 -12.49 -6.25
C GLY A 733 16.74 -13.23 -4.92
N LEU A 734 17.82 -12.90 -4.21
CA LEU A 734 18.13 -13.51 -2.91
C LEU A 734 17.17 -12.98 -1.81
N TRP A 735 16.86 -11.68 -1.81
CA TRP A 735 15.87 -11.10 -0.91
C TRP A 735 14.51 -11.82 -0.99
N ARG A 736 14.07 -12.15 -2.18
CA ARG A 736 12.81 -12.87 -2.39
C ARG A 736 12.84 -14.27 -1.77
N GLU A 737 13.90 -15.00 -1.98
CA GLU A 737 14.05 -16.36 -1.45
C GLU A 737 13.99 -16.36 0.08
N ILE A 738 14.61 -15.36 0.71
CA ILE A 738 14.63 -15.21 2.17
C ILE A 738 13.33 -14.62 2.74
N GLN A 739 12.62 -13.77 2.02
CA GLN A 739 11.45 -13.06 2.53
C GLN A 739 10.35 -14.00 3.07
N SER A 740 10.11 -15.13 2.42
CA SER A 740 9.14 -16.12 2.89
C SER A 740 9.58 -16.83 4.17
N LEU A 741 10.88 -16.84 4.46
CA LEU A 741 11.51 -17.49 5.61
C LEU A 741 11.88 -16.47 6.71
N THR A 742 11.47 -15.22 6.61
CA THR A 742 11.73 -14.21 7.64
C THR A 742 10.55 -14.02 8.59
N VAL A 743 10.91 -13.66 9.83
CA VAL A 743 10.01 -13.15 10.86
C VAL A 743 10.36 -11.69 11.09
N ALA A 744 9.37 -10.80 11.06
CA ALA A 744 9.56 -9.39 11.40
C ALA A 744 9.65 -9.25 12.93
N VAL A 745 10.76 -8.70 13.40
CA VAL A 745 11.03 -8.50 14.84
C VAL A 745 11.36 -7.03 15.07
N ARG A 746 10.85 -6.43 16.14
CA ARG A 746 11.18 -5.04 16.48
C ARG A 746 12.69 -4.88 16.70
N THR A 747 13.24 -3.83 16.11
CA THR A 747 14.69 -3.57 16.14
C THR A 747 15.22 -3.46 17.58
N GLN A 748 14.48 -2.83 18.48
CA GLN A 748 14.84 -2.74 19.90
C GLN A 748 14.88 -4.10 20.62
N SER A 749 14.17 -5.10 20.11
CA SER A 749 14.09 -6.44 20.71
C SER A 749 15.23 -7.35 20.25
N LEU A 750 15.91 -7.02 19.15
CA LEU A 750 16.99 -7.82 18.59
C LEU A 750 18.14 -8.05 19.58
N ALA A 751 18.45 -7.07 20.42
CA ALA A 751 19.52 -7.18 21.44
C ALA A 751 19.26 -8.26 22.52
N ARG A 752 17.98 -8.67 22.67
CA ARG A 752 17.56 -9.69 23.65
C ARG A 752 17.44 -11.08 23.01
N LEU A 753 17.54 -11.16 21.69
CA LEU A 753 17.36 -12.36 20.91
C LEU A 753 18.70 -13.00 20.55
N SER A 754 18.69 -14.31 20.38
CA SER A 754 19.82 -15.05 19.80
C SER A 754 19.84 -14.81 18.27
N VAL A 755 20.25 -13.61 17.86
CA VAL A 755 20.34 -13.24 16.44
C VAL A 755 21.75 -12.74 16.15
N ARG A 756 22.26 -13.02 14.96
CA ARG A 756 23.49 -12.43 14.45
C ARG A 756 23.18 -11.51 13.27
N PRO A 757 23.74 -10.30 13.22
CA PRO A 757 23.60 -9.46 12.04
C PRO A 757 24.27 -10.16 10.86
N SER A 758 23.59 -10.22 9.76
CA SER A 758 24.10 -10.77 8.50
C SER A 758 24.33 -9.71 7.45
N TYR A 759 24.00 -8.46 7.74
CA TYR A 759 24.19 -7.32 6.86
C TYR A 759 24.41 -6.04 7.70
N ASP A 760 25.15 -5.06 7.14
CA ASP A 760 25.53 -3.83 7.83
C ASP A 760 24.28 -3.08 8.37
N PRO A 761 24.20 -2.83 9.68
CA PRO A 761 23.08 -2.09 10.26
C PRO A 761 22.98 -0.64 9.78
N GLU A 762 24.05 -0.07 9.17
CA GLU A 762 24.01 1.24 8.52
C GLU A 762 23.51 1.20 7.07
N ALA A 763 23.34 0.00 6.48
CA ALA A 763 22.73 -0.17 5.17
C ALA A 763 21.20 -0.07 5.26
N ALA A 764 20.57 0.38 4.17
CA ALA A 764 19.11 0.53 4.11
C ALA A 764 18.31 -0.78 4.31
N GLU A 765 18.97 -1.93 4.37
CA GLU A 765 18.41 -3.27 4.44
C GLU A 765 19.18 -4.11 5.46
N SER A 766 18.85 -4.00 6.75
CA SER A 766 19.43 -4.86 7.80
C SER A 766 18.75 -6.23 7.81
N LEU A 767 19.51 -7.31 7.62
CA LEU A 767 19.05 -8.69 7.77
C LEU A 767 19.72 -9.35 8.97
N TYR A 768 18.98 -10.08 9.76
CA TYR A 768 19.47 -10.86 10.88
C TYR A 768 19.24 -12.35 10.64
N ILE A 769 20.14 -13.20 11.15
CA ILE A 769 19.98 -14.64 11.11
C ILE A 769 19.66 -15.14 12.52
N TRP A 770 18.63 -15.97 12.61
CA TRP A 770 18.20 -16.59 13.87
C TRP A 770 19.22 -17.64 14.33
N GLY A 771 19.69 -17.53 15.57
CA GLY A 771 20.64 -18.46 16.20
C GLY A 771 20.03 -19.41 17.23
N GLY A 772 18.72 -19.25 17.50
CA GLY A 772 17.96 -20.11 18.41
C GLY A 772 17.27 -21.28 17.71
N VAL A 773 16.46 -22.02 18.48
CA VAL A 773 15.61 -23.09 17.94
C VAL A 773 14.37 -22.46 17.31
N TYR A 774 13.99 -22.91 16.12
CA TYR A 774 12.72 -22.58 15.49
C TYR A 774 11.74 -23.75 15.69
N ASP A 775 10.72 -23.51 16.50
CA ASP A 775 9.77 -24.55 16.86
C ASP A 775 8.73 -24.81 15.75
N ALA A 776 8.33 -26.08 15.60
CA ALA A 776 7.41 -26.53 14.55
C ALA A 776 5.95 -26.05 14.74
N ILE A 777 5.58 -25.53 15.91
CA ILE A 777 4.24 -25.06 16.24
C ILE A 777 4.27 -23.55 16.51
N ILE A 778 5.20 -23.09 17.35
CA ILE A 778 5.22 -21.71 17.87
C ILE A 778 6.30 -20.82 17.22
N GLY A 779 7.09 -21.36 16.28
CA GLY A 779 8.10 -20.60 15.56
C GLY A 779 9.25 -20.16 16.49
N ILE A 780 9.44 -18.84 16.63
CA ILE A 780 10.44 -18.24 17.55
C ILE A 780 9.89 -18.00 18.96
N GLY A 781 8.72 -18.57 19.30
CA GLY A 781 7.92 -18.17 20.48
C GLY A 781 8.53 -18.50 21.84
N ASP A 782 9.30 -19.60 22.01
CA ASP A 782 9.84 -20.01 23.31
C ASP A 782 11.18 -19.34 23.69
N SER A 783 11.70 -18.50 22.81
CA SER A 783 13.06 -18.01 22.95
C SER A 783 13.20 -16.78 23.82
N VAL A 784 12.08 -16.12 24.20
CA VAL A 784 12.10 -14.81 24.87
C VAL A 784 10.80 -14.54 25.63
N ASP A 785 10.92 -13.94 26.82
CA ASP A 785 9.84 -13.14 27.41
C ASP A 785 9.62 -11.89 26.54
N TRP A 786 8.66 -11.99 25.63
CA TRP A 786 8.29 -10.89 24.73
C TRP A 786 7.70 -9.75 25.59
N ASP A 787 8.36 -8.59 25.57
CA ASP A 787 7.84 -7.38 26.22
C ASP A 787 6.50 -6.97 25.57
N SER A 788 5.68 -6.26 26.32
CA SER A 788 4.39 -5.76 25.82
C SER A 788 4.52 -4.93 24.54
N SER A 789 5.67 -4.29 24.30
CA SER A 789 5.99 -3.56 23.06
C SER A 789 6.35 -4.46 21.88
N ASP A 790 6.84 -5.67 22.10
CA ASP A 790 7.23 -6.63 21.05
C ASP A 790 6.04 -7.38 20.41
N LEU A 791 4.86 -7.16 20.96
CA LEU A 791 3.68 -8.00 20.71
C LEU A 791 2.82 -7.54 19.53
N PHE A 792 3.20 -6.43 18.89
CA PHE A 792 2.30 -5.66 18.00
C PHE A 792 2.79 -5.51 16.55
N ALA A 793 3.92 -6.11 16.19
CA ALA A 793 4.40 -6.11 14.82
C ALA A 793 3.67 -7.11 13.92
#